data_64f42cf7dd53c0adb8c5510ce74a49b8
#
_entry.id   64f42cf7dd53c0adb8c5510ce74a49b8
#
_cell.length_a   1.000
_cell.length_b   1.000
_cell.length_c   1.000
_cell.angle_alpha   90.00
_cell.angle_beta   90.00
_cell.angle_gamma   90.00
#
_symmetry.space_group_name_H-M   'P 1'
#
loop_
_entity.id
_entity.type
_entity.pdbx_description
1 polymer ?
#
loop_
_entity_poly.entity_id
_entity_poly.type
_entity_poly.pdbx_seq_one_letter_code
_entity_poly.pdbx_strand_id
1 'polypeptide(L)'
;MLKRILLILSLFVYLQAGNNTDNPAFPNSFFQIGNNPAQYGLKNCGGLHGTIQSFDSKTYYDVSLNMGNFGSVRYRKDSTENFILSGGFPVLHNLFLGANYNFNTEEYSVGMIYTPFQYLSIGARLNNVFEPDFVNLGIGIRPFTKRLTLGYMFASPLNDDFQTTESNSYYYLESEIMDGLLLGAKYDDQQEEIILSAGLNFSHANIMLHKNENSQTASIGIYSKLLNKFSIPKTYHYLTLKGKYQKENYGIFGSGKNFNELILSLKRFQKSKRTKGLVIDVKDFSMGFSELLELYEALLDVRQSGKKIYLYSVNGNNATFLLASAATKHIVYEDGIYNIKGFGMIILYGKEFFDSLGVKINVERVGKYKSAAEPFIRNNMSDEAYEQYSMYLEDIKKIYVNAVSKGRQISKEKVREIIHNGPYTMREAKKKSFMNDFVYPDEISKYITKSEKIKKLKYRDLNEFNSKKSFIYNWQNPKINNAIAVIYATGTIVDGKSQISPFNGNISMGAETICTRLKVAAKDPRVKAIVLRVDSPGGSAYASDLIWHEIQKIAHPKKDKKKAKPVVVSMGNLAASGGYYISCNSNYIFAEENTLTGSIGIFGATLSIEKMLEKIHINTDSLSTDENALFKFAFYDPSETENKFFKKAIETGYKSFIAKVAKGRNMKLAEVDSIGRGRIWMAKDAEKIGLVDEIGDLNDAIKKAAKLAKIRRNTNVSIQPYPSAGYGIKIPFLNVVSYKVFSKYPLLSEIGEKYYSLRLYSDDENLMLLPFEEYEFAE
;
A
#
# COMPACT_ATOMS: atom_id res chain seq x y z
N MET A 1 -23.19 25.80 -7.05
CA MET A 1 -21.86 26.09 -6.47
C MET A 1 -21.37 27.46 -6.92
N LEU A 2 -21.33 27.78 -8.22
CA LEU A 2 -20.89 29.06 -8.76
C LEU A 2 -21.67 30.28 -8.20
N LYS A 3 -23.02 30.22 -8.06
CA LYS A 3 -23.85 31.27 -7.46
C LYS A 3 -23.56 31.53 -5.97
N ARG A 4 -23.10 30.51 -5.21
CA ARG A 4 -22.69 30.68 -3.79
C ARG A 4 -21.31 31.29 -3.68
N ILE A 5 -20.43 31.01 -4.64
CA ILE A 5 -19.09 31.59 -4.71
C ILE A 5 -19.19 33.07 -5.11
N LEU A 6 -20.07 33.41 -6.06
CA LEU A 6 -20.36 34.81 -6.45
C LEU A 6 -21.03 35.60 -5.32
N LEU A 7 -21.87 34.96 -4.50
CA LEU A 7 -22.49 35.61 -3.33
C LEU A 7 -21.48 35.88 -2.22
N ILE A 8 -20.51 35.00 -2.04
CA ILE A 8 -19.38 35.17 -1.09
C ILE A 8 -18.45 36.29 -1.60
N LEU A 9 -18.17 36.35 -2.89
CA LEU A 9 -17.41 37.45 -3.51
C LEU A 9 -18.13 38.79 -3.39
N SER A 10 -19.44 38.85 -3.46
CA SER A 10 -20.22 40.08 -3.30
C SER A 10 -20.31 40.60 -1.85
N LEU A 11 -20.06 39.75 -0.86
CA LEU A 11 -20.01 40.11 0.56
C LEU A 11 -18.70 40.78 0.98
N PHE A 12 -17.64 40.71 0.12
CA PHE A 12 -16.30 41.24 0.40
C PHE A 12 -16.01 42.60 -0.24
N VAL A 13 -17.00 43.32 -0.74
CA VAL A 13 -16.87 44.58 -1.50
C VAL A 13 -16.43 45.79 -0.64
N TYR A 14 -16.13 45.61 0.63
CA TYR A 14 -15.70 46.69 1.52
C TYR A 14 -14.36 46.42 2.23
N LEU A 15 -13.24 46.34 1.49
CA LEU A 15 -11.91 46.27 2.11
C LEU A 15 -10.81 46.88 1.22
N GLN A 16 -9.99 47.74 1.81
CA GLN A 16 -9.03 48.67 1.16
C GLN A 16 -7.52 48.22 1.15
N ALA A 17 -6.66 48.75 0.26
CA ALA A 17 -5.46 48.19 -0.36
C ALA A 17 -4.04 48.72 0.06
N GLY A 18 -2.99 47.98 -0.08
CA GLY A 18 -1.57 48.33 0.12
C GLY A 18 -0.55 47.59 -0.77
N ASN A 19 0.62 48.13 -0.94
CA ASN A 19 1.68 47.74 -1.90
C ASN A 19 2.27 46.33 -1.72
N ASN A 20 2.57 45.67 -2.85
CA ASN A 20 3.02 44.28 -2.96
C ASN A 20 4.55 44.19 -3.01
N THR A 21 5.18 43.88 -1.89
CA THR A 21 6.61 43.52 -1.86
C THR A 21 6.75 42.10 -1.34
N ASP A 22 6.97 41.13 -2.23
CA ASP A 22 7.08 39.72 -1.89
C ASP A 22 8.53 39.26 -1.87
N ASN A 23 8.92 38.50 -0.88
CA ASN A 23 10.24 37.92 -0.81
C ASN A 23 10.49 36.94 -1.97
N PRO A 24 11.44 37.23 -2.88
CA PRO A 24 11.74 36.39 -4.03
C PRO A 24 12.25 34.97 -3.66
N ALA A 25 12.74 34.79 -2.45
CA ALA A 25 13.18 33.49 -1.92
C ALA A 25 12.04 32.63 -1.41
N PHE A 26 10.80 33.14 -1.31
CA PHE A 26 9.65 32.37 -0.84
C PHE A 26 8.86 31.83 -2.03
N PRO A 27 9.25 30.69 -2.58
CA PRO A 27 8.62 30.16 -3.78
C PRO A 27 7.14 29.80 -3.57
N ASN A 28 6.71 29.76 -2.33
CA ASN A 28 5.40 29.32 -1.93
C ASN A 28 4.98 29.98 -0.61
N SER A 29 5.08 31.30 -0.53
CA SER A 29 4.46 32.01 0.58
C SER A 29 2.97 31.69 0.63
N PHE A 30 2.44 31.43 1.82
CA PHE A 30 1.01 31.27 2.02
C PHE A 30 0.24 32.57 1.70
N PHE A 31 0.95 33.66 1.71
CA PHE A 31 0.39 34.98 1.68
C PHE A 31 0.34 35.56 0.26
N GLN A 32 1.19 35.11 -0.65
CA GLN A 32 1.21 35.63 -2.01
C GLN A 32 1.66 34.59 -3.05
N ILE A 33 1.05 34.67 -4.22
CA ILE A 33 1.36 33.80 -5.35
C ILE A 33 1.70 34.67 -6.54
N GLY A 34 2.94 34.58 -7.03
CA GLY A 34 3.19 34.98 -8.38
C GLY A 34 4.27 36.05 -8.62
N ASN A 35 5.05 36.49 -7.65
CA ASN A 35 5.99 37.56 -7.90
C ASN A 35 7.38 37.11 -8.39
N ASN A 36 7.91 35.97 -7.96
CA ASN A 36 9.10 35.42 -8.60
C ASN A 36 8.71 34.33 -9.62
N PRO A 37 8.93 34.56 -10.93
CA PRO A 37 8.52 33.61 -11.97
C PRO A 37 9.19 32.24 -11.85
N ALA A 38 10.37 32.14 -11.25
CA ALA A 38 11.07 30.88 -11.02
C ALA A 38 10.29 29.88 -10.12
N GLN A 39 9.33 30.35 -9.32
CA GLN A 39 8.47 29.49 -8.50
C GLN A 39 7.67 28.47 -9.33
N TYR A 40 7.33 28.78 -10.59
CA TYR A 40 6.60 27.89 -11.46
C TYR A 40 7.41 26.64 -11.83
N GLY A 41 8.73 26.74 -11.85
CA GLY A 41 9.62 25.56 -11.97
C GLY A 41 9.57 24.62 -10.77
N LEU A 42 9.15 25.10 -9.60
CA LEU A 42 9.05 24.37 -8.34
C LEU A 42 7.63 23.88 -8.04
N LYS A 43 6.61 24.55 -8.59
CA LYS A 43 5.20 24.27 -8.33
C LYS A 43 4.63 23.18 -9.21
N ASN A 44 4.14 22.13 -8.59
CA ASN A 44 3.37 21.08 -9.22
C ASN A 44 1.88 21.12 -8.79
N CYS A 45 1.30 22.32 -8.76
CA CYS A 45 -0.05 22.56 -8.29
C CYS A 45 -0.73 23.66 -9.12
N GLY A 46 -1.83 23.31 -9.79
CA GLY A 46 -2.70 24.30 -10.42
C GLY A 46 -3.61 24.97 -9.40
N GLY A 47 -4.07 26.20 -9.69
CA GLY A 47 -4.98 26.91 -8.79
C GLY A 47 -5.50 28.21 -9.38
N LEU A 48 -6.61 28.67 -8.85
CA LEU A 48 -7.21 29.97 -9.10
C LEU A 48 -7.06 30.82 -7.83
N HIS A 49 -6.55 32.03 -7.96
CA HIS A 49 -6.42 32.99 -6.88
C HIS A 49 -7.14 34.28 -7.22
N GLY A 50 -7.83 34.82 -6.24
CA GLY A 50 -8.38 36.18 -6.29
C GLY A 50 -7.96 36.92 -5.04
N THR A 51 -7.46 38.16 -5.21
CA THR A 51 -7.12 39.07 -4.13
C THR A 51 -7.86 40.38 -4.35
N ILE A 52 -8.45 40.87 -3.30
CA ILE A 52 -9.02 42.21 -3.25
C ILE A 52 -8.22 42.99 -2.21
N GLN A 53 -7.71 44.12 -2.60
CA GLN A 53 -6.88 44.91 -1.78
C GLN A 53 -7.43 46.34 -1.77
N SER A 54 -7.43 47.04 -0.64
CA SER A 54 -7.94 48.41 -0.49
C SER A 54 -6.94 49.27 0.28
N PHE A 55 -6.62 50.44 -0.26
CA PHE A 55 -5.68 51.42 0.27
C PHE A 55 -6.15 52.83 -0.10
N ASP A 56 -6.22 53.76 0.85
CA ASP A 56 -6.53 55.15 0.62
C ASP A 56 -7.80 55.40 -0.23
N SER A 57 -8.91 54.74 0.13
CA SER A 57 -10.20 54.75 -0.59
C SER A 57 -10.21 54.14 -2.00
N LYS A 58 -9.09 53.64 -2.52
CA LYS A 58 -9.02 52.92 -3.81
C LYS A 58 -9.05 51.42 -3.61
N THR A 59 -9.73 50.69 -4.51
CA THR A 59 -9.79 49.22 -4.49
C THR A 59 -9.06 48.65 -5.68
N TYR A 60 -8.20 47.67 -5.43
CA TYR A 60 -7.38 46.99 -6.42
C TYR A 60 -7.77 45.50 -6.48
N TYR A 61 -7.69 44.93 -7.64
CA TYR A 61 -8.05 43.54 -7.88
C TYR A 61 -6.87 42.80 -8.51
N ASP A 62 -6.69 41.57 -8.07
CA ASP A 62 -5.68 40.67 -8.62
C ASP A 62 -6.29 39.28 -8.77
N VAL A 63 -6.33 38.74 -9.99
CA VAL A 63 -6.82 37.39 -10.28
C VAL A 63 -5.75 36.65 -11.06
N SER A 64 -5.37 35.47 -10.58
CA SER A 64 -4.39 34.64 -11.29
C SER A 64 -4.88 33.20 -11.44
N LEU A 65 -4.69 32.68 -12.63
CA LEU A 65 -4.88 31.26 -12.98
C LEU A 65 -3.49 30.61 -13.10
N ASN A 66 -3.17 29.71 -12.19
CA ASN A 66 -1.95 28.94 -12.19
C ASN A 66 -2.18 27.55 -12.81
N MET A 67 -1.44 27.23 -13.84
CA MET A 67 -1.51 25.96 -14.59
C MET A 67 -0.41 24.96 -14.16
N GLY A 68 0.14 25.10 -12.98
CA GLY A 68 1.22 24.25 -12.45
C GLY A 68 2.54 24.54 -13.16
N ASN A 69 3.16 23.49 -13.73
CA ASN A 69 4.46 23.61 -14.42
C ASN A 69 4.38 24.37 -15.77
N PHE A 70 3.18 24.64 -16.28
CA PHE A 70 3.00 25.37 -17.54
C PHE A 70 3.00 26.89 -17.36
N GLY A 71 3.06 27.39 -16.11
CA GLY A 71 3.06 28.81 -15.84
C GLY A 71 1.75 29.35 -15.27
N SER A 72 1.54 30.67 -15.38
CA SER A 72 0.29 31.30 -14.95
C SER A 72 -0.05 32.51 -15.81
N VAL A 73 -1.34 32.84 -15.85
CA VAL A 73 -1.88 34.07 -16.36
C VAL A 73 -2.44 34.87 -15.18
N ARG A 74 -2.09 36.14 -15.08
CA ARG A 74 -2.49 37.04 -13.99
C ARG A 74 -3.06 38.33 -14.58
N TYR A 75 -4.23 38.72 -14.11
CA TYR A 75 -4.80 40.04 -14.33
C TYR A 75 -4.73 40.81 -13.03
N ARG A 76 -4.16 42.01 -13.09
CA ARG A 76 -4.07 42.94 -11.97
C ARG A 76 -4.60 44.29 -12.40
N LYS A 77 -5.48 44.86 -11.59
CA LYS A 77 -5.99 46.22 -11.74
C LYS A 77 -5.60 47.00 -10.51
N ASP A 78 -4.60 47.87 -10.68
CA ASP A 78 -4.21 48.94 -9.74
C ASP A 78 -4.52 50.31 -10.34
N SER A 79 -3.60 51.22 -10.42
CA SER A 79 -3.74 52.47 -11.19
C SER A 79 -3.81 52.24 -12.70
N THR A 80 -3.29 51.10 -13.14
CA THR A 80 -3.29 50.60 -14.52
C THR A 80 -3.83 49.17 -14.56
N GLU A 81 -4.34 48.73 -15.73
CA GLU A 81 -4.69 47.31 -15.92
C GLU A 81 -3.45 46.58 -16.43
N ASN A 82 -3.13 45.46 -15.84
CA ASN A 82 -1.95 44.66 -16.19
C ASN A 82 -2.32 43.23 -16.46
N PHE A 83 -1.92 42.70 -17.63
CA PHE A 83 -1.96 41.31 -17.98
C PHE A 83 -0.55 40.73 -17.96
N ILE A 84 -0.31 39.73 -17.10
CA ILE A 84 1.03 39.18 -16.89
C ILE A 84 1.00 37.69 -17.21
N LEU A 85 1.83 37.25 -18.13
CA LEU A 85 2.12 35.84 -18.39
C LEU A 85 3.42 35.46 -17.69
N SER A 86 3.39 34.36 -16.94
CA SER A 86 4.55 33.89 -16.18
C SER A 86 4.85 32.43 -16.47
N GLY A 87 6.14 32.09 -16.53
CA GLY A 87 6.59 30.70 -16.67
C GLY A 87 7.89 30.46 -15.93
N GLY A 88 8.15 29.23 -15.57
CA GLY A 88 9.40 28.86 -14.91
C GLY A 88 9.72 27.38 -15.07
N PHE A 89 11.00 27.04 -15.05
CA PHE A 89 11.48 25.68 -15.25
C PHE A 89 12.69 25.37 -14.36
N PRO A 90 12.91 24.11 -13.99
CA PRO A 90 14.10 23.69 -13.28
C PRO A 90 15.30 23.61 -14.24
N VAL A 91 16.37 24.34 -13.95
CA VAL A 91 17.66 24.25 -14.68
C VAL A 91 18.50 23.15 -14.08
N LEU A 92 18.55 23.10 -12.77
CA LEU A 92 19.18 22.04 -11.97
C LEU A 92 18.16 21.56 -10.93
N HIS A 93 18.53 20.51 -10.23
CA HIS A 93 17.64 19.95 -9.20
C HIS A 93 17.15 20.96 -8.15
N ASN A 94 18.00 21.92 -7.82
CA ASN A 94 17.77 22.90 -6.75
C ASN A 94 17.75 24.34 -7.28
N LEU A 95 17.91 24.55 -8.58
CA LEU A 95 17.97 25.87 -9.23
C LEU A 95 16.84 25.97 -10.24
N PHE A 96 16.03 27.01 -10.07
CA PHE A 96 14.87 27.30 -10.89
C PHE A 96 15.02 28.68 -11.49
N LEU A 97 14.72 28.83 -12.77
CA LEU A 97 14.64 30.10 -13.48
C LEU A 97 13.20 30.30 -13.97
N GLY A 98 12.85 31.56 -14.17
CA GLY A 98 11.56 31.93 -14.73
C GLY A 98 11.56 33.33 -15.30
N ALA A 99 10.54 33.61 -16.10
CA ALA A 99 10.31 34.90 -16.69
C ALA A 99 8.83 35.31 -16.60
N ASN A 100 8.58 36.59 -16.51
CA ASN A 100 7.26 37.20 -16.65
C ASN A 100 7.30 38.15 -17.86
N TYR A 101 6.17 38.28 -18.53
CA TYR A 101 5.90 39.30 -19.51
C TYR A 101 4.61 40.04 -19.15
N ASN A 102 4.69 41.37 -19.04
CA ASN A 102 3.54 42.24 -18.84
C ASN A 102 3.12 42.84 -20.19
N PHE A 103 1.93 42.50 -20.66
CA PHE A 103 1.42 42.91 -21.97
C PHE A 103 1.11 44.40 -22.07
N ASN A 104 0.88 45.07 -20.95
CA ASN A 104 0.46 46.49 -20.94
C ASN A 104 1.65 47.44 -20.85
N THR A 105 2.69 47.06 -20.11
CA THR A 105 3.93 47.85 -20.00
C THR A 105 5.03 47.38 -20.94
N GLU A 106 4.80 46.23 -21.62
CA GLU A 106 5.78 45.55 -22.49
C GLU A 106 7.09 45.16 -21.78
N GLU A 107 7.02 44.99 -20.47
CA GLU A 107 8.18 44.70 -19.62
C GLU A 107 8.41 43.22 -19.41
N TYR A 108 9.68 42.83 -19.40
CA TYR A 108 10.13 41.50 -19.06
C TYR A 108 10.80 41.51 -17.69
N SER A 109 10.36 40.61 -16.79
CA SER A 109 11.06 40.36 -15.52
C SER A 109 11.60 38.95 -15.49
N VAL A 110 12.77 38.75 -14.89
CA VAL A 110 13.36 37.42 -14.70
C VAL A 110 13.55 37.14 -13.22
N GLY A 111 13.51 35.88 -12.89
CA GLY A 111 13.69 35.41 -11.51
C GLY A 111 14.47 34.13 -11.40
N MET A 112 15.15 34.00 -10.27
CA MET A 112 15.89 32.81 -9.89
C MET A 112 15.51 32.38 -8.47
N ILE A 113 15.41 31.08 -8.25
CA ILE A 113 15.29 30.49 -6.91
C ILE A 113 16.30 29.37 -6.80
N TYR A 114 17.11 29.40 -5.76
CA TYR A 114 18.06 28.35 -5.40
C TYR A 114 17.74 27.79 -4.02
N THR A 115 17.47 26.49 -3.94
CA THR A 115 17.09 25.78 -2.70
C THR A 115 18.10 24.68 -2.39
N PRO A 116 19.29 25.00 -1.86
CA PRO A 116 20.35 24.02 -1.61
C PRO A 116 19.88 22.92 -0.63
N PHE A 117 19.04 23.30 0.34
CA PHE A 117 18.49 22.41 1.36
C PHE A 117 17.00 22.66 1.56
N GLN A 118 16.29 21.71 2.18
CA GLN A 118 14.85 21.83 2.47
C GLN A 118 14.49 22.93 3.49
N TYR A 119 15.49 23.52 4.11
CA TYR A 119 15.37 24.57 5.14
C TYR A 119 16.03 25.89 4.74
N LEU A 120 16.58 26.01 3.52
CA LEU A 120 17.19 27.24 3.01
C LEU A 120 16.71 27.48 1.58
N SER A 121 16.26 28.69 1.31
CA SER A 121 15.93 29.20 -0.03
C SER A 121 16.54 30.56 -0.24
N ILE A 122 17.13 30.77 -1.40
CA ILE A 122 17.71 32.07 -1.85
C ILE A 122 17.01 32.41 -3.15
N GLY A 123 16.60 33.66 -3.30
CA GLY A 123 15.90 34.12 -4.49
C GLY A 123 16.41 35.48 -4.94
N ALA A 124 16.35 35.67 -6.25
CA ALA A 124 16.60 36.98 -6.89
C ALA A 124 15.53 37.22 -7.94
N ARG A 125 15.18 38.48 -8.15
CA ARG A 125 14.30 38.93 -9.21
C ARG A 125 14.82 40.26 -9.74
N LEU A 126 14.84 40.42 -11.05
CA LEU A 126 15.12 41.65 -11.78
C LEU A 126 13.87 42.03 -12.56
N ASN A 127 13.37 43.21 -12.35
CA ASN A 127 12.29 43.77 -13.16
C ASN A 127 12.89 44.46 -14.38
N ASN A 128 12.12 44.56 -15.44
CA ASN A 128 12.43 45.18 -16.71
C ASN A 128 13.86 44.87 -17.20
N VAL A 129 14.06 43.64 -17.71
CA VAL A 129 15.40 43.10 -18.06
C VAL A 129 16.16 43.96 -19.08
N PHE A 130 15.46 44.68 -19.94
CA PHE A 130 16.07 45.52 -20.98
C PHE A 130 16.44 46.93 -20.48
N GLU A 131 15.68 47.42 -19.51
CA GLU A 131 15.96 48.70 -18.79
C GLU A 131 15.74 48.40 -17.28
N PRO A 132 16.71 47.79 -16.60
CA PRO A 132 16.52 47.32 -15.24
C PRO A 132 16.24 48.45 -14.27
N ASP A 133 15.03 48.45 -13.73
CA ASP A 133 14.53 49.49 -12.84
C ASP A 133 14.55 49.10 -11.37
N PHE A 134 14.51 47.76 -11.08
CA PHE A 134 14.40 47.29 -9.73
C PHE A 134 14.95 45.88 -9.50
N VAL A 135 15.70 45.68 -8.41
CA VAL A 135 16.21 44.38 -8.00
C VAL A 135 15.68 43.99 -6.63
N ASN A 136 15.28 42.71 -6.51
CA ASN A 136 14.91 42.09 -5.24
C ASN A 136 15.83 40.89 -4.96
N LEU A 137 16.46 40.88 -3.79
CA LEU A 137 17.23 39.74 -3.28
C LEU A 137 16.60 39.24 -2.00
N GLY A 138 16.48 37.94 -1.84
CA GLY A 138 15.84 37.39 -0.67
C GLY A 138 16.46 36.09 -0.17
N ILE A 139 16.31 35.90 1.13
CA ILE A 139 16.67 34.66 1.79
C ILE A 139 15.51 34.18 2.68
N GLY A 140 15.28 32.89 2.71
CA GLY A 140 14.29 32.23 3.57
C GLY A 140 14.90 31.05 4.31
N ILE A 141 14.65 30.96 5.60
CA ILE A 141 15.11 29.85 6.44
C ILE A 141 13.97 29.19 7.19
N ARG A 142 14.08 27.88 7.42
CA ARG A 142 13.16 27.04 8.19
C ARG A 142 13.92 26.36 9.33
N PRO A 143 14.16 27.06 10.46
CA PRO A 143 15.14 26.63 11.45
C PRO A 143 14.78 25.30 12.17
N PHE A 144 13.50 25.03 12.42
CA PHE A 144 13.08 23.88 13.23
C PHE A 144 12.06 22.99 12.55
N THR A 145 11.20 23.53 11.69
CA THR A 145 10.08 22.84 11.09
C THR A 145 9.72 23.46 9.73
N LYS A 146 9.15 22.66 8.84
CA LYS A 146 8.61 23.16 7.56
C LYS A 146 7.43 24.12 7.73
N ARG A 147 6.90 24.25 8.94
CA ARG A 147 5.76 25.11 9.26
C ARG A 147 6.15 26.51 9.72
N LEU A 148 7.41 26.75 10.04
CA LEU A 148 7.92 28.07 10.42
C LEU A 148 8.95 28.49 9.40
N THR A 149 8.71 29.64 8.77
CA THR A 149 9.63 30.28 7.82
C THR A 149 9.95 31.66 8.31
N LEU A 150 11.23 31.97 8.40
CA LEU A 150 11.76 33.31 8.61
C LEU A 150 12.39 33.77 7.30
N GLY A 151 12.27 35.02 6.98
CA GLY A 151 12.84 35.59 5.76
C GLY A 151 13.31 37.01 5.88
N TYR A 152 14.25 37.32 5.04
CA TYR A 152 14.74 38.68 4.80
C TYR A 152 14.74 38.96 3.31
N MET A 153 14.37 40.16 2.91
CA MET A 153 14.45 40.65 1.55
C MET A 153 15.07 42.05 1.54
N PHE A 154 15.99 42.22 0.62
CA PHE A 154 16.52 43.49 0.19
C PHE A 154 15.87 43.85 -1.14
N ALA A 155 15.39 45.07 -1.26
CA ALA A 155 14.76 45.61 -2.46
C ALA A 155 15.31 47.01 -2.75
N SER A 156 15.73 47.24 -3.99
CA SER A 156 16.31 48.53 -4.36
C SER A 156 15.98 48.89 -5.81
N PRO A 157 15.61 50.13 -6.06
CA PRO A 157 15.68 50.71 -7.41
C PRO A 157 17.12 50.66 -7.94
N LEU A 158 17.25 50.59 -9.25
CA LEU A 158 18.52 50.63 -9.97
C LEU A 158 18.57 51.92 -10.78
N ASN A 159 19.73 52.59 -10.83
CA ASN A 159 19.99 53.68 -11.75
C ASN A 159 20.48 53.13 -13.11
N ASP A 160 20.68 54.03 -14.09
CA ASP A 160 21.16 53.67 -15.43
C ASP A 160 22.53 52.97 -15.44
N ASP A 161 23.33 53.15 -14.40
CA ASP A 161 24.63 52.51 -14.20
C ASP A 161 24.52 51.17 -13.44
N PHE A 162 23.31 50.61 -13.24
CA PHE A 162 23.02 49.41 -12.44
C PHE A 162 23.43 49.50 -10.96
N GLN A 163 23.57 50.71 -10.42
CA GLN A 163 23.84 50.91 -9.01
C GLN A 163 22.54 51.02 -8.21
N THR A 164 22.54 50.43 -7.04
CA THR A 164 21.39 50.51 -6.11
C THR A 164 21.31 51.91 -5.52
N THR A 165 20.13 52.50 -5.54
CA THR A 165 19.84 53.82 -4.95
C THR A 165 19.22 53.63 -3.54
N GLU A 166 18.06 54.18 -3.27
CA GLU A 166 17.39 53.99 -1.98
C GLU A 166 16.94 52.57 -1.80
N SER A 167 17.56 51.83 -0.86
CA SER A 167 17.22 50.41 -0.61
C SER A 167 16.27 50.27 0.56
N ASN A 168 15.37 49.28 0.47
CA ASN A 168 14.48 48.91 1.57
C ASN A 168 14.69 47.45 2.01
N SER A 169 14.51 47.20 3.30
CA SER A 169 14.65 45.93 3.94
C SER A 169 13.30 45.41 4.48
N TYR A 170 13.02 44.16 4.23
CA TYR A 170 11.79 43.52 4.71
C TYR A 170 12.10 42.25 5.50
N TYR A 171 11.48 42.13 6.66
CA TYR A 171 11.60 40.94 7.52
C TYR A 171 10.28 40.17 7.52
N TYR A 172 10.34 38.86 7.37
CA TYR A 172 9.16 38.00 7.24
C TYR A 172 9.15 36.91 8.28
N LEU A 173 7.97 36.64 8.85
CA LEU A 173 7.65 35.49 9.66
C LEU A 173 6.38 34.87 9.14
N GLU A 174 6.43 33.60 8.75
CA GLU A 174 5.27 32.82 8.33
C GLU A 174 5.19 31.52 9.11
N SER A 175 4.04 31.19 9.66
CA SER A 175 3.85 29.98 10.43
C SER A 175 2.48 29.33 10.20
N GLU A 176 2.50 28.01 9.97
CA GLU A 176 1.32 27.17 10.12
C GLU A 176 1.28 26.65 11.56
N ILE A 177 0.67 27.38 12.48
CA ILE A 177 0.66 27.09 13.94
C ILE A 177 0.00 25.74 14.22
N MET A 178 -1.07 25.46 13.50
CA MET A 178 -1.74 24.16 13.48
C MET A 178 -2.22 23.88 12.07
N ASP A 179 -2.58 22.61 11.74
CA ASP A 179 -3.01 22.28 10.39
C ASP A 179 -4.10 23.23 9.91
N GLY A 180 -3.78 23.95 8.86
CA GLY A 180 -4.68 24.88 8.20
C GLY A 180 -4.93 26.20 8.91
N LEU A 181 -4.28 26.52 10.03
CA LEU A 181 -4.27 27.84 10.62
C LEU A 181 -2.92 28.49 10.34
N LEU A 182 -2.92 29.54 9.54
CA LEU A 182 -1.75 30.29 9.09
C LEU A 182 -1.69 31.63 9.80
N LEU A 183 -0.53 31.99 10.31
CA LEU A 183 -0.24 33.32 10.83
C LEU A 183 1.07 33.81 10.25
N GLY A 184 1.18 35.11 10.03
CA GLY A 184 2.40 35.76 9.55
C GLY A 184 2.50 37.20 9.96
N ALA A 185 3.72 37.70 9.88
CA ALA A 185 4.03 39.10 10.03
C ALA A 185 5.10 39.48 9.00
N LYS A 186 5.01 40.69 8.47
CA LYS A 186 6.01 41.31 7.63
C LYS A 186 6.30 42.69 8.24
N TYR A 187 7.57 43.03 8.41
CA TYR A 187 8.03 44.34 8.82
C TYR A 187 8.73 45.04 7.64
N ASP A 188 8.34 46.26 7.36
CA ASP A 188 8.92 47.16 6.37
C ASP A 188 9.80 48.17 7.12
N ASP A 189 11.11 48.08 6.91
CA ASP A 189 12.09 48.88 7.66
C ASP A 189 12.05 50.38 7.30
N GLN A 190 11.75 50.70 6.04
CA GLN A 190 11.73 52.09 5.56
C GLN A 190 10.42 52.81 5.99
N GLN A 191 9.30 52.09 6.02
CA GLN A 191 8.01 52.63 6.43
C GLN A 191 7.73 52.46 7.92
N GLU A 192 8.58 51.72 8.62
CA GLU A 192 8.38 51.30 10.04
C GLU A 192 7.02 50.60 10.29
N GLU A 193 6.47 49.94 9.23
CA GLU A 193 5.14 49.33 9.28
C GLU A 193 5.20 47.83 9.49
N ILE A 194 4.23 47.29 10.28
CA ILE A 194 4.00 45.87 10.45
C ILE A 194 2.72 45.44 9.75
N ILE A 195 2.82 44.48 8.83
CA ILE A 195 1.67 43.83 8.21
C ILE A 195 1.42 42.49 8.89
N LEU A 196 0.31 42.35 9.54
CA LEU A 196 -0.14 41.07 10.15
C LEU A 196 -1.00 40.28 9.18
N SER A 197 -0.83 38.97 9.21
CA SER A 197 -1.53 38.07 8.30
C SER A 197 -2.13 36.87 9.05
N ALA A 198 -3.36 36.52 8.68
CA ALA A 198 -4.05 35.34 9.22
C ALA A 198 -4.80 34.62 8.11
N GLY A 199 -4.81 33.29 8.17
CA GLY A 199 -5.49 32.49 7.16
C GLY A 199 -5.98 31.14 7.62
N LEU A 200 -6.95 30.61 6.87
CA LEU A 200 -7.54 29.29 7.08
C LEU A 200 -7.55 28.49 5.78
N ASN A 201 -7.13 27.24 5.89
CA ASN A 201 -7.18 26.26 4.80
C ASN A 201 -8.43 25.35 4.92
N PHE A 202 -9.12 25.14 3.81
CA PHE A 202 -10.34 24.33 3.68
C PHE A 202 -10.16 23.21 2.65
N SER A 203 -9.19 22.35 2.81
CA SER A 203 -8.84 21.28 1.85
C SER A 203 -8.32 21.80 0.51
N HIS A 204 -9.17 22.13 -0.44
CA HIS A 204 -8.80 22.66 -1.76
C HIS A 204 -8.84 24.19 -1.86
N ALA A 205 -9.21 24.87 -0.78
CA ALA A 205 -9.31 26.31 -0.76
C ALA A 205 -8.62 26.92 0.47
N ASN A 206 -8.17 28.14 0.37
CA ASN A 206 -7.77 28.96 1.51
C ASN A 206 -8.38 30.35 1.46
N ILE A 207 -8.47 30.97 2.62
CA ILE A 207 -8.81 32.39 2.79
C ILE A 207 -7.70 32.99 3.63
N MET A 208 -7.19 34.16 3.20
CA MET A 208 -6.17 34.92 3.89
C MET A 208 -6.62 36.35 4.07
N LEU A 209 -6.27 36.93 5.20
CA LEU A 209 -6.47 38.32 5.53
C LEU A 209 -5.12 38.91 5.93
N HIS A 210 -4.82 40.09 5.43
CA HIS A 210 -3.64 40.86 5.81
C HIS A 210 -4.10 42.27 6.24
N LYS A 211 -3.47 42.79 7.24
CA LYS A 211 -3.79 44.13 7.78
C LYS A 211 -2.53 44.83 8.26
N ASN A 212 -2.40 46.12 7.90
CA ASN A 212 -1.54 47.13 8.57
C ASN A 212 -2.39 48.33 9.00
N GLU A 213 -1.79 49.39 9.42
CA GLU A 213 -2.52 50.63 9.86
C GLU A 213 -3.37 51.21 8.73
N ASN A 214 -2.81 51.25 7.50
CA ASN A 214 -3.39 51.98 6.37
C ASN A 214 -4.07 51.06 5.34
N SER A 215 -3.94 49.73 5.45
CA SER A 215 -4.46 48.80 4.44
C SER A 215 -5.03 47.51 4.99
N GLN A 216 -5.96 46.93 4.24
CA GLN A 216 -6.53 45.62 4.46
C GLN A 216 -6.59 44.87 3.14
N THR A 217 -6.21 43.58 3.17
CA THR A 217 -6.20 42.74 1.99
C THR A 217 -6.91 41.40 2.33
N ALA A 218 -7.82 40.98 1.47
CA ALA A 218 -8.42 39.67 1.54
C ALA A 218 -8.10 38.87 0.28
N SER A 219 -7.72 37.60 0.45
CA SER A 219 -7.48 36.71 -0.68
C SER A 219 -8.16 35.37 -0.51
N ILE A 220 -8.55 34.82 -1.64
CA ILE A 220 -9.11 33.47 -1.76
C ILE A 220 -8.30 32.69 -2.80
N GLY A 221 -7.92 31.47 -2.44
CA GLY A 221 -7.25 30.55 -3.35
C GLY A 221 -8.00 29.21 -3.46
N ILE A 222 -8.06 28.65 -4.67
CA ILE A 222 -8.56 27.31 -4.94
C ILE A 222 -7.44 26.50 -5.61
N TYR A 223 -7.17 25.30 -5.13
CA TYR A 223 -6.00 24.52 -5.53
C TYR A 223 -6.39 23.12 -6.05
N SER A 224 -5.64 22.62 -7.02
CA SER A 224 -5.80 21.25 -7.51
C SER A 224 -5.32 20.19 -6.51
N LYS A 225 -4.47 20.56 -5.53
CA LYS A 225 -3.97 19.69 -4.47
C LYS A 225 -4.61 20.01 -3.12
N LEU A 226 -4.69 19.00 -2.26
CA LEU A 226 -5.20 19.15 -0.90
C LEU A 226 -4.24 19.95 -0.03
N LEU A 227 -4.71 21.00 0.58
CA LEU A 227 -4.05 21.73 1.65
C LEU A 227 -4.30 21.07 3.00
N ASN A 228 -3.45 21.35 3.99
CA ASN A 228 -3.74 21.00 5.38
C ASN A 228 -5.04 21.68 5.81
N LYS A 229 -6.07 20.90 6.09
CA LYS A 229 -7.37 21.44 6.48
C LYS A 229 -7.36 21.85 7.95
N PHE A 230 -7.83 23.07 8.23
CA PHE A 230 -8.10 23.50 9.60
C PHE A 230 -9.07 22.55 10.29
N SER A 231 -8.67 22.02 11.43
CA SER A 231 -9.48 21.14 12.23
C SER A 231 -9.23 21.33 13.71
N ILE A 232 -10.30 21.55 14.47
CA ILE A 232 -10.24 21.56 15.93
C ILE A 232 -9.91 20.14 16.41
N PRO A 233 -8.90 19.94 17.27
CA PRO A 233 -8.53 18.61 17.77
C PRO A 233 -9.67 18.00 18.60
N LYS A 234 -9.73 16.68 18.63
CA LYS A 234 -10.61 15.78 19.41
C LYS A 234 -11.69 15.11 18.57
N THR A 235 -11.27 14.34 17.55
CA THR A 235 -12.20 13.53 16.76
C THR A 235 -11.95 12.06 17.00
N TYR A 236 -13.01 11.29 17.01
CA TYR A 236 -13.00 9.86 16.83
C TYR A 236 -12.99 9.54 15.34
N HIS A 237 -12.34 8.45 14.97
CA HIS A 237 -12.40 7.94 13.62
C HIS A 237 -13.25 6.69 13.57
N TYR A 238 -13.84 6.45 12.42
CA TYR A 238 -14.72 5.31 12.19
C TYR A 238 -14.11 4.42 11.11
N LEU A 239 -14.11 3.13 11.36
CA LEU A 239 -13.68 2.09 10.44
C LEU A 239 -14.77 1.04 10.33
N THR A 240 -15.25 0.76 9.13
CA THR A 240 -16.09 -0.41 8.87
C THR A 240 -15.22 -1.52 8.27
N LEU A 241 -15.05 -2.61 9.01
CA LEU A 241 -14.47 -3.85 8.47
C LEU A 241 -15.55 -4.62 7.74
N LYS A 242 -15.46 -4.70 6.40
CA LYS A 242 -16.46 -5.35 5.55
C LYS A 242 -15.84 -5.84 4.24
N GLY A 243 -16.22 -7.04 3.79
CA GLY A 243 -15.81 -7.63 2.52
C GLY A 243 -14.37 -8.12 2.52
N LYS A 244 -13.89 -8.60 1.37
CA LYS A 244 -12.54 -9.18 1.22
C LYS A 244 -11.47 -8.09 1.20
N TYR A 245 -10.44 -8.25 2.04
CA TYR A 245 -9.24 -7.41 2.04
C TYR A 245 -8.16 -8.09 1.21
N GLN A 246 -7.53 -7.32 0.33
CA GLN A 246 -6.47 -7.80 -0.58
C GLN A 246 -5.21 -6.95 -0.43
N LYS A 247 -4.05 -7.56 -0.59
CA LYS A 247 -2.75 -6.88 -0.47
C LYS A 247 -2.45 -5.96 -1.65
N GLU A 248 -2.93 -6.28 -2.84
CA GLU A 248 -2.82 -5.46 -4.06
C GLU A 248 -4.20 -5.13 -4.64
N ASN A 249 -4.36 -3.91 -5.14
CA ASN A 249 -5.52 -3.54 -5.96
C ASN A 249 -5.20 -3.81 -7.43
N TYR A 250 -5.91 -4.72 -8.03
CA TYR A 250 -5.75 -5.11 -9.43
C TYR A 250 -6.78 -4.40 -10.31
N GLY A 251 -6.35 -3.27 -10.93
CA GLY A 251 -7.07 -2.59 -12.00
C GLY A 251 -8.27 -1.73 -11.58
N ILE A 252 -8.92 -1.15 -12.60
CA ILE A 252 -10.04 -0.19 -12.48
C ILE A 252 -11.28 -0.81 -11.83
N PHE A 253 -11.39 -2.13 -11.84
CA PHE A 253 -12.55 -2.89 -11.32
C PHE A 253 -12.23 -3.73 -10.07
N GLY A 254 -11.06 -3.56 -9.45
CA GLY A 254 -10.71 -4.24 -8.19
C GLY A 254 -11.72 -3.87 -7.10
N SER A 255 -12.59 -4.79 -6.74
CA SER A 255 -13.64 -4.58 -5.72
C SER A 255 -13.14 -4.78 -4.29
N GLY A 256 -11.88 -5.23 -4.11
CA GLY A 256 -11.28 -5.48 -2.80
C GLY A 256 -10.77 -4.21 -2.13
N LYS A 257 -10.89 -4.16 -0.80
CA LYS A 257 -10.26 -3.12 0.01
C LYS A 257 -8.77 -3.41 0.13
N ASN A 258 -7.92 -2.39 0.04
CA ASN A 258 -6.48 -2.56 0.15
C ASN A 258 -6.07 -2.68 1.62
N PHE A 259 -5.57 -3.86 1.98
CA PHE A 259 -5.11 -4.14 3.34
C PHE A 259 -3.92 -3.25 3.76
N ASN A 260 -2.96 -3.02 2.86
CA ASN A 260 -1.79 -2.19 3.16
C ASN A 260 -2.17 -0.73 3.43
N GLU A 261 -3.19 -0.22 2.74
CA GLU A 261 -3.74 1.12 3.00
C GLU A 261 -4.39 1.20 4.38
N LEU A 262 -5.09 0.16 4.80
CA LEU A 262 -5.67 0.07 6.15
C LEU A 262 -4.57 0.13 7.22
N ILE A 263 -3.54 -0.68 7.11
CA ILE A 263 -2.42 -0.70 8.07
C ILE A 263 -1.67 0.63 8.09
N LEU A 264 -1.41 1.22 6.92
CA LEU A 264 -0.79 2.56 6.84
C LEU A 264 -1.66 3.65 7.49
N SER A 265 -2.98 3.56 7.34
CA SER A 265 -3.92 4.48 7.99
C SER A 265 -3.87 4.36 9.51
N LEU A 266 -3.87 3.13 10.02
CA LEU A 266 -3.75 2.87 11.46
C LEU A 266 -2.42 3.37 12.02
N LYS A 267 -1.29 3.15 11.34
CA LYS A 267 0.03 3.67 11.74
C LYS A 267 0.09 5.20 11.74
N ARG A 268 -0.55 5.86 10.77
CA ARG A 268 -0.67 7.33 10.76
C ARG A 268 -1.62 7.84 11.85
N PHE A 269 -2.74 7.15 12.04
CA PHE A 269 -3.69 7.41 13.11
C PHE A 269 -3.02 7.30 14.48
N GLN A 270 -2.23 6.26 14.73
CA GLN A 270 -1.45 6.07 15.96
C GLN A 270 -0.55 7.27 16.26
N LYS A 271 0.17 7.78 15.26
CA LYS A 271 1.10 8.91 15.39
C LYS A 271 0.41 10.28 15.54
N SER A 272 -0.85 10.39 15.18
CA SER A 272 -1.58 11.66 15.19
C SER A 272 -1.90 12.10 16.62
N LYS A 273 -1.44 13.29 17.03
CA LYS A 273 -1.75 13.89 18.33
C LYS A 273 -3.19 14.43 18.44
N ARG A 274 -3.93 14.49 17.30
CA ARG A 274 -5.25 15.13 17.19
C ARG A 274 -6.42 14.16 17.28
N THR A 275 -6.15 12.87 17.25
CA THR A 275 -7.16 11.82 17.30
C THR A 275 -7.23 11.24 18.71
N LYS A 276 -8.43 11.03 19.23
CA LYS A 276 -8.67 10.47 20.57
C LYS A 276 -8.94 8.98 20.57
N GLY A 277 -9.68 8.51 19.57
CA GLY A 277 -10.08 7.12 19.53
C GLY A 277 -10.58 6.67 18.18
N LEU A 278 -10.74 5.36 18.06
CA LEU A 278 -11.21 4.63 16.88
C LEU A 278 -12.47 3.86 17.24
N VAL A 279 -13.48 3.92 16.40
CA VAL A 279 -14.66 3.05 16.46
C VAL A 279 -14.60 2.11 15.28
N ILE A 280 -14.62 0.83 15.55
CA ILE A 280 -14.57 -0.24 14.54
C ILE A 280 -15.92 -0.93 14.52
N ASP A 281 -16.61 -0.85 13.40
CA ASP A 281 -17.85 -1.59 13.14
C ASP A 281 -17.50 -2.82 12.30
N VAL A 282 -17.55 -3.99 12.94
CA VAL A 282 -17.23 -5.27 12.31
C VAL A 282 -18.49 -5.81 11.64
N LYS A 283 -18.41 -5.95 10.32
CA LYS A 283 -19.38 -6.65 9.48
C LYS A 283 -18.74 -7.94 8.96
N ASP A 284 -19.39 -8.62 8.01
CA ASP A 284 -18.80 -9.76 7.34
C ASP A 284 -17.55 -9.30 6.57
N PHE A 285 -16.39 -9.77 7.00
CA PHE A 285 -15.11 -9.48 6.38
C PHE A 285 -14.28 -10.76 6.24
N SER A 286 -13.41 -10.79 5.27
CA SER A 286 -12.48 -11.88 5.00
C SER A 286 -11.07 -11.35 4.80
N MET A 287 -10.10 -11.99 5.46
CA MET A 287 -8.67 -11.78 5.32
C MET A 287 -7.91 -13.00 5.83
N GLY A 288 -6.70 -13.22 5.35
CA GLY A 288 -5.85 -14.31 5.82
C GLY A 288 -5.41 -14.12 7.28
N PHE A 289 -4.89 -15.18 7.87
CA PHE A 289 -4.52 -15.17 9.29
C PHE A 289 -3.33 -14.23 9.58
N SER A 290 -2.36 -14.13 8.66
CA SER A 290 -1.28 -13.13 8.75
C SER A 290 -1.81 -11.70 8.78
N GLU A 291 -2.74 -11.37 7.87
CA GLU A 291 -3.37 -10.05 7.83
C GLU A 291 -4.17 -9.77 9.10
N LEU A 292 -4.85 -10.77 9.61
CA LEU A 292 -5.62 -10.66 10.85
C LEU A 292 -4.70 -10.36 12.06
N LEU A 293 -3.57 -11.05 12.15
CA LEU A 293 -2.55 -10.81 13.18
C LEU A 293 -1.88 -9.44 13.02
N GLU A 294 -1.54 -9.03 11.79
CA GLU A 294 -0.97 -7.71 11.52
C GLU A 294 -1.95 -6.58 11.90
N LEU A 295 -3.25 -6.76 11.59
CA LEU A 295 -4.30 -5.83 12.00
C LEU A 295 -4.43 -5.78 13.53
N TYR A 296 -4.43 -6.94 14.19
CA TYR A 296 -4.47 -7.06 15.65
C TYR A 296 -3.29 -6.31 16.31
N GLU A 297 -2.05 -6.53 15.87
CA GLU A 297 -0.88 -5.83 16.40
C GLU A 297 -0.95 -4.32 16.14
N ALA A 298 -1.40 -3.89 14.95
CA ALA A 298 -1.60 -2.47 14.65
C ALA A 298 -2.65 -1.81 15.58
N LEU A 299 -3.71 -2.54 15.95
CA LEU A 299 -4.70 -2.07 16.92
C LEU A 299 -4.14 -2.03 18.34
N LEU A 300 -3.33 -3.02 18.72
CA LEU A 300 -2.60 -2.98 20.00
C LEU A 300 -1.71 -1.74 20.11
N ASP A 301 -0.94 -1.45 19.08
CA ASP A 301 -0.09 -0.26 18.99
C ASP A 301 -0.90 1.03 19.15
N VAL A 302 -2.06 1.11 18.51
CA VAL A 302 -2.99 2.23 18.66
C VAL A 302 -3.45 2.35 20.10
N ARG A 303 -3.86 1.26 20.74
CA ARG A 303 -4.27 1.25 22.16
C ARG A 303 -3.14 1.66 23.09
N GLN A 304 -1.93 1.14 22.89
CA GLN A 304 -0.74 1.47 23.67
C GLN A 304 -0.31 2.94 23.54
N SER A 305 -0.63 3.57 22.40
CA SER A 305 -0.41 5.02 22.20
C SER A 305 -1.37 5.91 23.03
N GLY A 306 -2.23 5.31 23.88
CA GLY A 306 -3.20 6.00 24.74
C GLY A 306 -4.53 6.33 24.06
N LYS A 307 -4.75 5.85 22.83
CA LYS A 307 -6.01 6.05 22.11
C LYS A 307 -7.03 4.97 22.46
N LYS A 308 -8.31 5.37 22.56
CA LYS A 308 -9.40 4.44 22.84
C LYS A 308 -9.87 3.74 21.59
N ILE A 309 -10.13 2.44 21.69
CA ILE A 309 -10.70 1.64 20.59
C ILE A 309 -12.00 1.02 21.07
N TYR A 310 -13.08 1.35 20.39
CA TYR A 310 -14.41 0.76 20.57
C TYR A 310 -14.68 -0.16 19.39
N LEU A 311 -14.77 -1.46 19.63
CA LEU A 311 -15.13 -2.44 18.61
C LEU A 311 -16.60 -2.81 18.80
N TYR A 312 -17.38 -2.70 17.74
CA TYR A 312 -18.79 -3.11 17.68
C TYR A 312 -18.96 -4.27 16.72
N SER A 313 -19.75 -5.26 17.10
CA SER A 313 -20.15 -6.36 16.22
C SER A 313 -21.57 -6.84 16.55
N VAL A 314 -22.30 -7.30 15.52
CA VAL A 314 -23.61 -7.95 15.70
C VAL A 314 -23.38 -9.41 16.09
N ASN A 315 -22.54 -10.11 15.33
CA ASN A 315 -22.07 -11.46 15.62
C ASN A 315 -20.58 -11.43 15.94
N GLY A 316 -20.05 -12.49 16.50
CA GLY A 316 -18.64 -12.67 16.73
C GLY A 316 -18.17 -14.07 16.35
N ASN A 317 -16.94 -14.16 15.90
CA ASN A 317 -16.22 -15.40 15.61
C ASN A 317 -14.78 -15.29 16.15
N ASN A 318 -13.92 -16.25 15.84
CA ASN A 318 -12.53 -16.24 16.26
C ASN A 318 -11.80 -14.97 15.83
N ALA A 319 -12.01 -14.48 14.59
CA ALA A 319 -11.40 -13.25 14.09
C ALA A 319 -11.89 -12.01 14.87
N THR A 320 -13.20 -11.89 15.07
CA THR A 320 -13.78 -10.80 15.87
C THR A 320 -13.24 -10.82 17.31
N PHE A 321 -13.13 -12.00 17.93
CA PHE A 321 -12.62 -12.14 19.29
C PHE A 321 -11.15 -11.73 19.41
N LEU A 322 -10.33 -12.09 18.41
CA LEU A 322 -8.95 -11.68 18.33
C LEU A 322 -8.84 -10.14 18.23
N LEU A 323 -9.55 -9.51 17.29
CA LEU A 323 -9.52 -8.05 17.14
C LEU A 323 -10.09 -7.33 18.38
N ALA A 324 -11.15 -7.88 18.99
CA ALA A 324 -11.73 -7.36 20.23
C ALA A 324 -10.75 -7.44 21.41
N SER A 325 -9.81 -8.38 21.39
CA SER A 325 -8.78 -8.49 22.43
C SER A 325 -7.79 -7.31 22.38
N ALA A 326 -7.61 -6.67 21.21
CA ALA A 326 -6.84 -5.44 21.06
C ALA A 326 -7.67 -4.16 21.37
N ALA A 327 -9.00 -4.25 21.46
CA ALA A 327 -9.85 -3.09 21.72
C ALA A 327 -9.80 -2.64 23.18
N THR A 328 -10.17 -1.37 23.43
CA THR A 328 -10.40 -0.86 24.81
C THR A 328 -11.74 -1.34 25.34
N LYS A 329 -12.77 -1.33 24.49
CA LYS A 329 -14.08 -1.89 24.78
C LYS A 329 -14.63 -2.65 23.58
N HIS A 330 -15.19 -3.81 23.84
CA HIS A 330 -15.97 -4.58 22.90
C HIS A 330 -17.44 -4.46 23.27
N ILE A 331 -18.25 -3.90 22.39
CA ILE A 331 -19.69 -3.72 22.54
C ILE A 331 -20.39 -4.49 21.42
N VAL A 332 -21.51 -5.13 21.74
CA VAL A 332 -22.17 -6.06 20.81
C VAL A 332 -23.68 -5.87 20.81
N TYR A 333 -24.34 -6.40 19.79
CA TYR A 333 -25.78 -6.58 19.77
C TYR A 333 -26.18 -7.78 20.62
N GLU A 334 -27.30 -7.69 21.38
CA GLU A 334 -27.64 -8.69 22.42
C GLU A 334 -28.04 -10.05 21.85
N ASP A 335 -28.82 -10.07 20.76
CA ASP A 335 -29.41 -11.31 20.21
C ASP A 335 -28.54 -11.97 19.12
N GLY A 336 -27.25 -11.64 19.07
CA GLY A 336 -26.29 -12.27 18.17
C GLY A 336 -25.73 -13.61 18.69
N ILE A 337 -24.87 -14.23 17.89
CA ILE A 337 -24.12 -15.44 18.23
C ILE A 337 -22.64 -15.12 18.33
N TYR A 338 -21.99 -15.73 19.32
CA TYR A 338 -20.55 -15.63 19.49
C TYR A 338 -19.90 -16.98 19.17
N ASN A 339 -19.64 -17.20 17.89
CA ASN A 339 -19.14 -18.45 17.34
C ASN A 339 -17.62 -18.60 17.54
N ILE A 340 -17.16 -18.63 18.80
CA ILE A 340 -15.79 -19.00 19.13
C ILE A 340 -15.71 -20.52 19.16
N LYS A 341 -14.80 -21.09 18.40
CA LYS A 341 -14.63 -22.56 18.27
C LYS A 341 -13.18 -22.91 18.03
N GLY A 342 -12.85 -24.19 18.14
CA GLY A 342 -11.53 -24.71 17.76
C GLY A 342 -11.23 -24.53 16.27
N PHE A 343 -9.99 -24.79 15.90
CA PHE A 343 -9.53 -24.76 14.52
C PHE A 343 -9.68 -26.16 13.92
N GLY A 344 -10.23 -26.24 12.73
CA GLY A 344 -10.45 -27.51 12.04
C GLY A 344 -10.26 -27.36 10.54
N MET A 345 -10.04 -28.48 9.87
CA MET A 345 -9.82 -28.59 8.44
C MET A 345 -10.65 -29.73 7.90
N ILE A 346 -11.31 -29.51 6.77
CA ILE A 346 -12.00 -30.53 6.00
C ILE A 346 -11.40 -30.57 4.62
N ILE A 347 -10.89 -31.71 4.20
CA ILE A 347 -10.38 -31.94 2.85
C ILE A 347 -11.29 -32.96 2.15
N LEU A 348 -11.79 -32.59 0.98
CA LEU A 348 -12.62 -33.46 0.17
C LEU A 348 -11.75 -34.40 -0.66
N TYR A 349 -12.03 -35.70 -0.59
CA TYR A 349 -11.35 -36.73 -1.36
C TYR A 349 -12.30 -37.27 -2.45
N GLY A 350 -11.88 -37.19 -3.69
CA GLY A 350 -12.71 -37.48 -4.86
C GLY A 350 -12.33 -38.72 -5.64
N LYS A 351 -11.47 -39.62 -5.11
CA LYS A 351 -11.03 -40.81 -5.87
C LYS A 351 -12.21 -41.61 -6.39
N GLU A 352 -13.14 -42.01 -5.53
CA GLU A 352 -14.31 -42.78 -5.93
C GLU A 352 -15.23 -42.07 -6.92
N PHE A 353 -15.33 -40.75 -6.80
CA PHE A 353 -16.05 -39.90 -7.77
C PHE A 353 -15.42 -39.99 -9.15
N PHE A 354 -14.10 -39.83 -9.26
CA PHE A 354 -13.39 -39.92 -10.55
C PHE A 354 -13.46 -41.36 -11.09
N ASP A 355 -13.27 -42.38 -10.25
CA ASP A 355 -13.39 -43.78 -10.64
C ASP A 355 -14.82 -44.09 -11.16
N SER A 356 -15.85 -43.53 -10.51
CA SER A 356 -17.24 -43.67 -10.96
C SER A 356 -17.52 -43.05 -12.32
N LEU A 357 -16.83 -41.97 -12.65
CA LEU A 357 -16.89 -41.34 -13.97
C LEU A 357 -16.07 -42.11 -15.03
N GLY A 358 -15.19 -43.00 -14.63
CA GLY A 358 -14.23 -43.65 -15.51
C GLY A 358 -13.01 -42.75 -15.82
N VAL A 359 -12.73 -41.78 -14.95
CA VAL A 359 -11.58 -40.88 -15.05
C VAL A 359 -10.49 -41.44 -14.13
N LYS A 360 -9.34 -41.79 -14.68
CA LYS A 360 -8.18 -42.25 -13.93
C LYS A 360 -7.13 -41.16 -13.83
N ILE A 361 -6.72 -40.82 -12.63
CA ILE A 361 -5.66 -39.85 -12.35
C ILE A 361 -4.43 -40.59 -11.88
N ASN A 362 -3.35 -40.59 -12.66
CA ASN A 362 -2.08 -41.19 -12.32
C ASN A 362 -1.17 -40.10 -11.74
N VAL A 363 -0.62 -40.31 -10.53
CA VAL A 363 0.23 -39.34 -9.85
C VAL A 363 1.57 -39.95 -9.56
N GLU A 364 2.63 -39.29 -10.00
CA GLU A 364 4.00 -39.53 -9.57
C GLU A 364 4.46 -38.40 -8.65
N ARG A 365 5.08 -38.73 -7.52
CA ARG A 365 5.56 -37.75 -6.53
C ARG A 365 6.89 -38.14 -5.91
N VAL A 366 7.71 -37.18 -5.55
CA VAL A 366 8.89 -37.40 -4.72
C VAL A 366 8.64 -36.84 -3.32
N GLY A 367 8.72 -37.75 -2.33
CA GLY A 367 8.56 -37.43 -0.94
C GLY A 367 7.19 -37.79 -0.36
N LYS A 368 7.22 -38.45 0.79
CA LYS A 368 6.03 -39.00 1.46
C LYS A 368 5.08 -37.91 1.99
N TYR A 369 5.59 -36.72 2.28
CA TYR A 369 4.80 -35.58 2.76
C TYR A 369 4.20 -34.73 1.63
N LYS A 370 4.48 -35.04 0.35
CA LYS A 370 3.89 -34.30 -0.78
C LYS A 370 2.45 -34.77 -1.03
N SER A 371 1.52 -34.28 -0.22
CA SER A 371 0.13 -34.72 -0.16
C SER A 371 -0.83 -33.93 -1.07
N ALA A 372 -0.33 -32.97 -1.87
CA ALA A 372 -1.18 -32.11 -2.73
C ALA A 372 -2.09 -32.89 -3.69
N ALA A 373 -1.65 -34.03 -4.20
CA ALA A 373 -2.43 -34.87 -5.10
C ALA A 373 -3.34 -35.90 -4.41
N GLU A 374 -3.23 -36.09 -3.10
CA GLU A 374 -4.00 -37.10 -2.38
C GLU A 374 -5.52 -36.94 -2.53
N PRO A 375 -6.08 -35.71 -2.55
CA PRO A 375 -7.52 -35.54 -2.78
C PRO A 375 -8.07 -36.18 -4.06
N PHE A 376 -7.22 -36.41 -5.04
CA PHE A 376 -7.63 -36.96 -6.35
C PHE A 376 -7.45 -38.48 -6.43
N ILE A 377 -6.57 -39.07 -5.60
CA ILE A 377 -6.13 -40.47 -5.71
C ILE A 377 -6.38 -41.30 -4.45
N ARG A 378 -6.93 -40.70 -3.41
CA ARG A 378 -7.24 -41.37 -2.14
C ARG A 378 -8.66 -41.08 -1.68
N ASN A 379 -9.13 -41.85 -0.70
CA ASN A 379 -10.43 -41.67 -0.05
C ASN A 379 -10.29 -40.94 1.31
N ASN A 380 -9.09 -40.82 1.83
CA ASN A 380 -8.77 -40.20 3.11
C ASN A 380 -7.31 -39.69 3.13
N MET A 381 -6.97 -38.96 4.17
CA MET A 381 -5.58 -38.52 4.42
C MET A 381 -4.65 -39.70 4.60
N SER A 382 -3.40 -39.58 4.14
CA SER A 382 -2.31 -40.43 4.60
C SER A 382 -1.90 -40.06 6.03
N ASP A 383 -1.17 -40.96 6.70
CA ASP A 383 -0.65 -40.69 8.05
C ASP A 383 0.28 -39.47 8.05
N GLU A 384 1.09 -39.33 7.02
CA GLU A 384 1.99 -38.19 6.84
C GLU A 384 1.23 -36.87 6.61
N ALA A 385 0.13 -36.90 5.83
CA ALA A 385 -0.73 -35.73 5.65
C ALA A 385 -1.41 -35.37 6.98
N TYR A 386 -1.93 -36.34 7.70
CA TYR A 386 -2.54 -36.14 9.00
C TYR A 386 -1.56 -35.55 10.02
N GLU A 387 -0.33 -36.13 10.11
CA GLU A 387 0.74 -35.60 10.98
C GLU A 387 0.98 -34.12 10.74
N GLN A 388 1.29 -33.74 9.51
CA GLN A 388 1.67 -32.35 9.20
C GLN A 388 0.51 -31.35 9.34
N TYR A 389 -0.72 -31.73 9.02
CA TYR A 389 -1.88 -30.84 9.19
C TYR A 389 -2.30 -30.70 10.64
N SER A 390 -2.17 -31.76 11.43
CA SER A 390 -2.39 -31.68 12.88
C SER A 390 -1.39 -30.74 13.55
N MET A 391 -0.11 -30.82 13.18
CA MET A 391 0.92 -29.89 13.67
C MET A 391 0.59 -28.45 13.27
N TYR A 392 0.21 -28.21 12.03
CA TYR A 392 -0.19 -26.89 11.55
C TYR A 392 -1.35 -26.30 12.36
N LEU A 393 -2.43 -27.05 12.55
CA LEU A 393 -3.60 -26.61 13.31
C LEU A 393 -3.27 -26.29 14.78
N GLU A 394 -2.44 -27.11 15.41
CA GLU A 394 -2.00 -26.86 16.80
C GLU A 394 -1.11 -25.60 16.90
N ASP A 395 -0.27 -25.33 15.91
CA ASP A 395 0.56 -24.12 15.93
C ASP A 395 -0.25 -22.85 15.66
N ILE A 396 -1.21 -22.89 14.72
CA ILE A 396 -2.18 -21.79 14.53
C ILE A 396 -2.94 -21.52 15.84
N LYS A 397 -3.41 -22.57 16.52
CA LYS A 397 -4.08 -22.44 17.81
C LYS A 397 -3.18 -21.84 18.88
N LYS A 398 -1.91 -22.24 18.97
CA LYS A 398 -0.92 -21.66 19.91
C LYS A 398 -0.72 -20.15 19.64
N ILE A 399 -0.53 -19.77 18.38
CA ILE A 399 -0.36 -18.36 17.98
C ILE A 399 -1.59 -17.55 18.37
N TYR A 400 -2.78 -18.03 18.02
CA TYR A 400 -4.05 -17.39 18.37
C TYR A 400 -4.22 -17.24 19.91
N VAL A 401 -3.99 -18.31 20.66
CA VAL A 401 -4.07 -18.30 22.13
C VAL A 401 -3.11 -17.28 22.74
N ASN A 402 -1.88 -17.21 22.21
CA ASN A 402 -0.90 -16.22 22.67
C ASN A 402 -1.36 -14.78 22.41
N ALA A 403 -1.87 -14.52 21.20
CA ALA A 403 -2.34 -13.20 20.81
C ALA A 403 -3.54 -12.74 21.65
N VAL A 404 -4.55 -13.58 21.82
CA VAL A 404 -5.73 -13.27 22.66
C VAL A 404 -5.33 -13.09 24.13
N SER A 405 -4.47 -13.97 24.69
CA SER A 405 -3.96 -13.87 26.04
C SER A 405 -3.24 -12.53 26.27
N LYS A 406 -2.34 -12.13 25.36
CA LYS A 406 -1.63 -10.85 25.39
C LYS A 406 -2.60 -9.65 25.32
N GLY A 407 -3.54 -9.69 24.41
CA GLY A 407 -4.47 -8.59 24.18
C GLY A 407 -5.45 -8.36 25.32
N ARG A 408 -5.99 -9.43 25.89
CA ARG A 408 -6.96 -9.40 27.01
C ARG A 408 -6.31 -9.42 28.39
N GLN A 409 -5.02 -9.72 28.49
CA GLN A 409 -4.30 -9.91 29.74
C GLN A 409 -4.91 -11.01 30.63
N ILE A 410 -5.29 -12.13 30.02
CA ILE A 410 -5.78 -13.34 30.70
C ILE A 410 -4.84 -14.51 30.40
N SER A 411 -4.90 -15.56 31.25
CA SER A 411 -4.02 -16.73 31.06
C SER A 411 -4.33 -17.49 29.77
N LYS A 412 -3.32 -18.18 29.23
CA LYS A 412 -3.47 -19.02 28.04
C LYS A 412 -4.45 -20.17 28.26
N GLU A 413 -4.47 -20.71 29.47
CA GLU A 413 -5.39 -21.78 29.90
C GLU A 413 -6.83 -21.28 29.80
N LYS A 414 -7.10 -20.05 30.23
CA LYS A 414 -8.43 -19.44 30.13
C LYS A 414 -8.85 -19.24 28.67
N VAL A 415 -7.94 -18.85 27.80
CA VAL A 415 -8.23 -18.74 26.35
C VAL A 415 -8.53 -20.11 25.75
N ARG A 416 -7.76 -21.16 26.12
CA ARG A 416 -8.04 -22.55 25.67
C ARG A 416 -9.40 -23.04 26.15
N GLU A 417 -9.76 -22.76 27.41
CA GLU A 417 -11.09 -23.07 27.97
C GLU A 417 -12.21 -22.38 27.17
N ILE A 418 -12.01 -21.10 26.82
CA ILE A 418 -12.97 -20.34 26.02
C ILE A 418 -13.19 -21.00 24.67
N ILE A 419 -12.12 -21.34 23.96
CA ILE A 419 -12.17 -21.99 22.64
C ILE A 419 -12.82 -23.38 22.73
N HIS A 420 -12.49 -24.14 23.77
CA HIS A 420 -12.99 -25.52 23.94
C HIS A 420 -14.49 -25.58 24.23
N ASN A 421 -15.00 -24.63 25.03
CA ASN A 421 -16.40 -24.63 25.47
C ASN A 421 -17.35 -23.83 24.56
N GLY A 422 -16.85 -23.25 23.46
CA GLY A 422 -17.69 -22.56 22.50
C GLY A 422 -18.47 -23.49 21.56
N PRO A 423 -19.42 -22.95 20.79
CA PRO A 423 -19.85 -21.55 20.68
C PRO A 423 -20.69 -21.07 21.88
N TYR A 424 -20.98 -19.75 21.92
CA TYR A 424 -21.71 -19.11 23.00
C TYR A 424 -22.85 -18.25 22.46
N THR A 425 -23.95 -18.14 23.23
CA THR A 425 -24.87 -17.01 23.08
C THR A 425 -24.21 -15.72 23.55
N MET A 426 -24.66 -14.55 23.07
CA MET A 426 -24.09 -13.27 23.52
C MET A 426 -24.24 -13.05 25.03
N ARG A 427 -25.34 -13.55 25.62
CA ARG A 427 -25.59 -13.45 27.08
C ARG A 427 -24.60 -14.29 27.89
N GLU A 428 -24.29 -15.52 27.45
CA GLU A 428 -23.26 -16.35 28.08
C GLU A 428 -21.87 -15.75 27.95
N ALA A 429 -21.54 -15.24 26.75
CA ALA A 429 -20.27 -14.57 26.48
C ALA A 429 -20.09 -13.33 27.36
N LYS A 430 -21.16 -12.55 27.61
CA LYS A 430 -21.14 -11.41 28.53
C LYS A 430 -20.93 -11.85 29.98
N LYS A 431 -21.60 -12.88 30.45
CA LYS A 431 -21.39 -13.46 31.80
C LYS A 431 -19.94 -13.90 32.01
N LYS A 432 -19.28 -14.38 30.96
CA LYS A 432 -17.85 -14.76 30.95
C LYS A 432 -16.89 -13.58 30.68
N SER A 433 -17.40 -12.35 30.60
CA SER A 433 -16.63 -11.11 30.36
C SER A 433 -15.89 -11.06 29.01
N PHE A 434 -16.42 -11.71 27.96
CA PHE A 434 -15.85 -11.64 26.62
C PHE A 434 -16.09 -10.30 25.95
N MET A 435 -17.11 -9.55 26.40
CA MET A 435 -17.49 -8.23 25.93
C MET A 435 -17.91 -7.33 27.09
N ASN A 436 -18.03 -6.04 26.85
CA ASN A 436 -18.32 -5.07 27.89
C ASN A 436 -19.84 -4.82 28.04
N ASP A 437 -20.53 -4.50 26.94
CA ASP A 437 -21.93 -4.09 27.03
C ASP A 437 -22.73 -4.47 25.78
N PHE A 438 -24.06 -4.58 25.94
CA PHE A 438 -25.03 -4.67 24.85
C PHE A 438 -25.43 -3.27 24.44
N VAL A 439 -25.37 -2.96 23.13
CA VAL A 439 -25.69 -1.65 22.57
C VAL A 439 -26.32 -1.81 21.20
N TYR A 440 -27.42 -1.11 20.93
CA TYR A 440 -27.99 -1.04 19.60
C TYR A 440 -27.13 -0.19 18.65
N PRO A 441 -27.14 -0.47 17.32
CA PRO A 441 -26.28 0.24 16.36
C PRO A 441 -26.46 1.77 16.37
N ASP A 442 -27.66 2.26 16.54
CA ASP A 442 -28.00 3.69 16.61
C ASP A 442 -27.58 4.34 17.95
N GLU A 443 -27.39 3.55 18.99
CA GLU A 443 -27.00 4.02 20.33
C GLU A 443 -25.47 4.04 20.55
N ILE A 444 -24.65 3.53 19.63
CA ILE A 444 -23.18 3.48 19.76
C ILE A 444 -22.62 4.88 20.09
N SER A 445 -23.07 5.89 19.40
CA SER A 445 -22.63 7.28 19.62
C SER A 445 -22.97 7.77 21.04
N LYS A 446 -24.15 7.47 21.53
CA LYS A 446 -24.62 7.82 22.89
C LYS A 446 -23.82 7.07 23.95
N TYR A 447 -23.56 5.78 23.75
CA TYR A 447 -22.74 4.96 24.63
C TYR A 447 -21.34 5.53 24.77
N ILE A 448 -20.67 5.85 23.65
CA ILE A 448 -19.31 6.40 23.66
C ILE A 448 -19.27 7.78 24.30
N THR A 449 -20.24 8.68 23.99
CA THR A 449 -20.29 10.01 24.60
C THR A 449 -20.44 9.93 26.12
N LYS A 450 -21.26 9.03 26.63
CA LYS A 450 -21.41 8.76 28.06
C LYS A 450 -20.13 8.19 28.67
N SER A 451 -19.52 7.18 28.01
CA SER A 451 -18.30 6.53 28.49
C SER A 451 -17.09 7.49 28.55
N GLU A 452 -16.98 8.39 27.58
CA GLU A 452 -15.86 9.34 27.46
C GLU A 452 -16.17 10.73 28.08
N LYS A 453 -17.35 10.92 28.66
CA LYS A 453 -17.81 12.19 29.26
C LYS A 453 -17.68 13.38 28.31
N ILE A 454 -18.07 13.20 27.03
CA ILE A 454 -18.01 14.23 25.98
C ILE A 454 -19.44 14.64 25.55
N LYS A 455 -19.62 15.93 25.21
CA LYS A 455 -20.94 16.46 24.85
C LYS A 455 -21.46 15.93 23.50
N LYS A 456 -20.58 15.73 22.52
CA LYS A 456 -20.92 15.27 21.18
C LYS A 456 -19.77 14.50 20.56
N LEU A 457 -20.08 13.37 19.92
CA LEU A 457 -19.14 12.60 19.15
C LEU A 457 -19.16 13.05 17.69
N LYS A 458 -17.99 13.37 17.14
CA LYS A 458 -17.81 13.63 15.71
C LYS A 458 -16.96 12.53 15.15
N TYR A 459 -17.48 11.83 14.16
CA TYR A 459 -16.74 10.80 13.43
C TYR A 459 -16.08 11.38 12.18
N ARG A 460 -14.90 10.82 11.86
CA ARG A 460 -14.25 10.96 10.55
C ARG A 460 -13.90 9.55 10.05
N ASP A 461 -13.94 9.36 8.76
CA ASP A 461 -13.50 8.10 8.19
C ASP A 461 -11.98 7.90 8.44
N LEU A 462 -11.59 6.69 8.87
CA LEU A 462 -10.18 6.35 9.02
C LEU A 462 -9.43 6.47 7.68
N ASN A 463 -10.09 6.22 6.57
CA ASN A 463 -9.52 6.37 5.22
C ASN A 463 -9.09 7.81 4.89
N GLU A 464 -9.52 8.81 5.65
CA GLU A 464 -8.96 10.17 5.51
C GLU A 464 -7.44 10.21 5.73
N PHE A 465 -6.86 9.27 6.49
CA PHE A 465 -5.41 9.12 6.64
C PHE A 465 -4.71 8.51 5.42
N ASN A 466 -5.44 7.83 4.54
CA ASN A 466 -4.95 7.36 3.24
C ASN A 466 -5.05 8.43 2.17
N SER A 467 -5.95 9.39 2.35
CA SER A 467 -6.11 10.45 1.39
C SER A 467 -4.81 11.20 1.20
N LYS A 468 -4.51 11.41 -0.06
CA LYS A 468 -3.44 12.20 -0.67
C LYS A 468 -2.74 13.12 0.34
N LYS A 469 -1.42 12.95 0.48
CA LYS A 469 -0.58 13.83 1.31
C LYS A 469 -1.02 15.26 1.07
N SER A 470 -1.42 15.96 2.15
CA SER A 470 -1.70 17.38 2.07
C SER A 470 -0.47 18.11 1.53
N PHE A 471 -0.71 19.03 0.64
CA PHE A 471 0.35 19.79 0.01
C PHE A 471 1.00 20.71 1.05
N ILE A 472 2.17 20.30 1.51
CA ILE A 472 3.07 21.17 2.27
C ILE A 472 4.11 21.66 1.28
N TYR A 473 4.30 22.95 1.17
CA TYR A 473 5.31 23.54 0.31
C TYR A 473 6.71 23.03 0.68
N ASN A 474 7.25 22.16 -0.16
CA ASN A 474 8.64 21.74 -0.03
C ASN A 474 9.49 22.66 -0.90
N TRP A 475 10.55 23.22 -0.33
CA TRP A 475 11.53 24.02 -1.09
C TRP A 475 12.46 23.17 -1.94
N GLN A 476 12.46 21.89 -1.76
CA GLN A 476 13.11 20.95 -2.68
C GLN A 476 12.07 20.03 -3.29
N ASN A 477 12.16 19.80 -4.59
CA ASN A 477 11.62 18.58 -5.16
C ASN A 477 12.35 17.41 -4.48
N PRO A 478 11.67 16.54 -3.74
CA PRO A 478 12.35 15.40 -3.16
C PRO A 478 12.90 14.59 -4.34
N LYS A 479 14.22 14.67 -4.57
CA LYS A 479 14.88 13.63 -5.36
C LYS A 479 14.65 12.36 -4.58
N ILE A 480 13.79 11.52 -5.08
CA ILE A 480 13.70 10.14 -4.63
C ILE A 480 14.94 9.47 -5.22
N ASN A 481 16.07 9.68 -4.55
CA ASN A 481 17.34 9.09 -4.99
C ASN A 481 17.43 7.63 -4.55
N ASN A 482 16.61 7.21 -3.58
CA ASN A 482 16.60 5.88 -3.02
C ASN A 482 15.16 5.38 -2.91
N ALA A 483 14.83 4.34 -3.63
CA ALA A 483 13.57 3.62 -3.54
C ALA A 483 13.82 2.16 -3.16
N ILE A 484 12.91 1.58 -2.40
CA ILE A 484 12.79 0.14 -2.23
C ILE A 484 11.54 -0.27 -2.98
N ALA A 485 11.71 -1.12 -3.97
CA ALA A 485 10.59 -1.69 -4.71
C ALA A 485 9.98 -2.84 -3.90
N VAL A 486 8.66 -2.80 -3.67
CA VAL A 486 7.93 -3.93 -3.10
C VAL A 486 7.16 -4.58 -4.24
N ILE A 487 7.45 -5.84 -4.50
CA ILE A 487 6.80 -6.66 -5.53
C ILE A 487 6.00 -7.73 -4.81
N TYR A 488 4.70 -7.77 -5.09
CA TYR A 488 3.82 -8.80 -4.56
C TYR A 488 3.82 -10.01 -5.48
N ALA A 489 4.10 -11.18 -4.92
CA ALA A 489 4.12 -12.48 -5.55
C ALA A 489 3.05 -13.33 -4.85
N THR A 490 1.78 -13.08 -5.21
CA THR A 490 0.60 -13.64 -4.54
C THR A 490 -0.19 -14.56 -5.46
N GLY A 491 -0.66 -15.68 -4.91
CA GLY A 491 -1.47 -16.67 -5.60
C GLY A 491 -0.66 -17.81 -6.21
N THR A 492 -1.36 -18.70 -6.92
CA THR A 492 -0.77 -19.88 -7.54
C THR A 492 0.12 -19.49 -8.72
N ILE A 493 1.31 -20.08 -8.79
CA ILE A 493 2.29 -19.79 -9.84
C ILE A 493 1.89 -20.51 -11.13
N VAL A 494 1.74 -19.72 -12.20
CA VAL A 494 1.39 -20.21 -13.53
C VAL A 494 2.33 -19.63 -14.58
N ASP A 495 2.39 -20.26 -15.76
CA ASP A 495 3.12 -19.71 -16.88
C ASP A 495 2.40 -18.48 -17.47
N GLY A 496 3.13 -17.70 -18.26
CA GLY A 496 2.59 -16.50 -18.91
C GLY A 496 2.27 -15.36 -17.93
N LYS A 497 1.16 -14.64 -18.19
CA LYS A 497 0.73 -13.46 -17.46
C LYS A 497 -0.21 -13.80 -16.30
N SER A 498 -0.13 -13.02 -15.21
CA SER A 498 -1.09 -13.11 -14.11
C SER A 498 -2.53 -12.94 -14.59
N GLN A 499 -3.43 -13.73 -14.04
CA GLN A 499 -4.85 -13.78 -14.40
C GLN A 499 -5.72 -13.69 -13.15
N ILE A 500 -6.95 -13.25 -13.32
CA ILE A 500 -7.97 -13.26 -12.26
C ILE A 500 -8.94 -14.39 -12.56
N SER A 501 -9.15 -15.27 -11.59
CA SER A 501 -10.15 -16.34 -11.70
C SER A 501 -11.54 -15.77 -11.93
N PRO A 502 -12.30 -16.29 -12.90
CA PRO A 502 -13.68 -15.88 -13.13
C PRO A 502 -14.66 -16.37 -12.05
N PHE A 503 -14.24 -17.29 -11.18
CA PHE A 503 -15.11 -17.95 -10.20
C PHE A 503 -15.08 -17.25 -8.84
N ASN A 504 -13.91 -17.07 -8.25
CA ASN A 504 -13.74 -16.50 -6.90
C ASN A 504 -12.95 -15.18 -6.89
N GLY A 505 -12.47 -14.70 -8.05
CA GLY A 505 -11.68 -13.49 -8.16
C GLY A 505 -10.26 -13.61 -7.62
N ASN A 506 -9.79 -14.82 -7.29
CA ASN A 506 -8.42 -15.06 -6.88
C ASN A 506 -7.45 -14.81 -8.05
N ILE A 507 -6.21 -14.51 -7.73
CA ILE A 507 -5.20 -14.15 -8.70
C ILE A 507 -4.22 -15.29 -8.86
N SER A 508 -3.99 -15.69 -10.12
CA SER A 508 -2.87 -16.54 -10.49
C SER A 508 -1.64 -15.66 -10.73
N MET A 509 -0.52 -16.03 -10.13
CA MET A 509 0.77 -15.36 -10.27
C MET A 509 1.49 -15.83 -11.53
N GLY A 510 1.40 -15.06 -12.62
CA GLY A 510 2.08 -15.38 -13.87
C GLY A 510 3.58 -15.04 -13.83
N ALA A 511 4.41 -15.99 -14.25
CA ALA A 511 5.87 -15.82 -14.27
C ALA A 511 6.32 -14.63 -15.13
N GLU A 512 5.70 -14.41 -16.30
CA GLU A 512 5.99 -13.26 -17.17
C GLU A 512 5.73 -11.93 -16.43
N THR A 513 4.64 -11.84 -15.67
CA THR A 513 4.29 -10.65 -14.90
C THR A 513 5.34 -10.35 -13.82
N ILE A 514 5.71 -11.35 -13.02
CA ILE A 514 6.67 -11.19 -11.92
C ILE A 514 8.07 -10.89 -12.47
N CYS A 515 8.53 -11.63 -13.48
CA CYS A 515 9.82 -11.38 -14.14
C CYS A 515 9.89 -9.97 -14.73
N THR A 516 8.81 -9.48 -15.34
CA THR A 516 8.74 -8.12 -15.87
C THR A 516 8.85 -7.08 -14.74
N ARG A 517 8.13 -7.26 -13.64
CA ARG A 517 8.20 -6.39 -12.46
C ARG A 517 9.63 -6.35 -11.88
N LEU A 518 10.26 -7.50 -11.73
CA LEU A 518 11.64 -7.64 -11.28
C LEU A 518 12.62 -6.91 -12.20
N LYS A 519 12.53 -7.11 -13.52
CA LYS A 519 13.37 -6.46 -14.53
C LYS A 519 13.23 -4.95 -14.52
N VAL A 520 12.00 -4.44 -14.43
CA VAL A 520 11.74 -2.98 -14.40
C VAL A 520 12.30 -2.38 -13.11
N ALA A 521 12.09 -3.03 -11.95
CA ALA A 521 12.67 -2.60 -10.68
C ALA A 521 14.20 -2.65 -10.69
N ALA A 522 14.79 -3.68 -11.31
CA ALA A 522 16.24 -3.81 -11.41
C ALA A 522 16.87 -2.72 -12.30
N LYS A 523 16.19 -2.30 -13.37
CA LYS A 523 16.66 -1.25 -14.30
C LYS A 523 16.48 0.16 -13.75
N ASP A 524 15.55 0.42 -12.83
CA ASP A 524 15.35 1.75 -12.27
C ASP A 524 16.54 2.16 -11.38
N PRO A 525 17.32 3.20 -11.72
CA PRO A 525 18.47 3.61 -10.93
C PRO A 525 18.13 4.13 -9.53
N ARG A 526 16.86 4.52 -9.30
CA ARG A 526 16.36 4.95 -8.00
C ARG A 526 16.13 3.78 -7.07
N VAL A 527 15.77 2.61 -7.60
CA VAL A 527 15.55 1.38 -6.82
C VAL A 527 16.91 0.84 -6.37
N LYS A 528 17.14 0.79 -5.07
CA LYS A 528 18.38 0.31 -4.45
C LYS A 528 18.27 -1.11 -3.91
N ALA A 529 17.08 -1.57 -3.59
CA ALA A 529 16.77 -2.93 -3.18
C ALA A 529 15.35 -3.30 -3.59
N ILE A 530 15.07 -4.59 -3.62
CA ILE A 530 13.76 -5.16 -3.92
C ILE A 530 13.32 -5.98 -2.71
N VAL A 531 12.06 -5.81 -2.29
CA VAL A 531 11.39 -6.70 -1.35
C VAL A 531 10.36 -7.50 -2.14
N LEU A 532 10.47 -8.81 -2.13
CA LEU A 532 9.50 -9.73 -2.72
C LEU A 532 8.58 -10.23 -1.62
N ARG A 533 7.34 -9.76 -1.61
CA ARG A 533 6.29 -10.24 -0.69
C ARG A 533 5.65 -11.48 -1.30
N VAL A 534 5.93 -12.64 -0.72
CA VAL A 534 5.46 -13.93 -1.21
C VAL A 534 4.26 -14.41 -0.39
N ASP A 535 3.19 -14.78 -1.09
CA ASP A 535 2.00 -15.40 -0.53
C ASP A 535 1.44 -16.39 -1.54
N SER A 536 2.04 -17.60 -1.58
CA SER A 536 1.83 -18.55 -2.67
C SER A 536 1.92 -20.01 -2.20
N PRO A 537 0.94 -20.86 -2.58
CA PRO A 537 1.01 -22.30 -2.36
C PRO A 537 2.04 -23.01 -3.25
N GLY A 538 2.61 -22.30 -4.22
CA GLY A 538 3.40 -22.85 -5.30
C GLY A 538 2.65 -22.88 -6.63
N GLY A 539 2.94 -23.86 -7.50
CA GLY A 539 2.35 -24.01 -8.82
C GLY A 539 3.31 -24.65 -9.81
N SER A 540 3.31 -24.15 -11.04
CA SER A 540 4.17 -24.60 -12.14
C SER A 540 5.66 -24.56 -11.75
N ALA A 541 6.35 -25.70 -11.95
CA ALA A 541 7.78 -25.81 -11.71
C ALA A 541 8.57 -24.94 -12.69
N TYR A 542 8.18 -24.92 -13.95
CA TYR A 542 8.80 -24.14 -15.00
C TYR A 542 8.67 -22.64 -14.72
N ALA A 543 7.46 -22.17 -14.42
CA ALA A 543 7.18 -20.79 -14.08
C ALA A 543 7.96 -20.33 -12.82
N SER A 544 8.04 -21.21 -11.81
CA SER A 544 8.84 -20.95 -10.60
C SER A 544 10.32 -20.82 -10.91
N ASP A 545 10.84 -21.64 -11.84
CA ASP A 545 12.25 -21.57 -12.26
C ASP A 545 12.58 -20.28 -13.01
N LEU A 546 11.67 -19.80 -13.86
CA LEU A 546 11.83 -18.51 -14.55
C LEU A 546 11.94 -17.35 -13.55
N ILE A 547 11.09 -17.32 -12.53
CA ILE A 547 11.11 -16.28 -11.49
C ILE A 547 12.40 -16.41 -10.66
N TRP A 548 12.74 -17.60 -10.20
CA TRP A 548 13.98 -17.87 -9.48
C TRP A 548 15.22 -17.41 -10.26
N HIS A 549 15.26 -17.73 -11.55
CA HIS A 549 16.36 -17.33 -12.43
C HIS A 549 16.50 -15.81 -12.55
N GLU A 550 15.39 -15.07 -12.64
CA GLU A 550 15.45 -13.61 -12.69
C GLU A 550 15.92 -13.00 -11.36
N ILE A 551 15.46 -13.55 -10.22
CA ILE A 551 15.95 -13.16 -8.89
C ILE A 551 17.47 -13.42 -8.77
N GLN A 552 17.95 -14.59 -9.22
CA GLN A 552 19.36 -14.95 -9.24
C GLN A 552 20.20 -13.92 -10.03
N LYS A 553 19.71 -13.46 -11.18
CA LYS A 553 20.42 -12.46 -12.01
C LYS A 553 20.52 -11.10 -11.32
N ILE A 554 19.51 -10.73 -10.54
CA ILE A 554 19.44 -9.44 -9.86
C ILE A 554 20.25 -9.47 -8.57
N ALA A 555 20.04 -10.48 -7.73
CA ALA A 555 20.67 -10.59 -6.41
C ALA A 555 22.15 -11.01 -6.51
N HIS A 556 22.49 -11.89 -7.48
CA HIS A 556 23.80 -12.52 -7.60
C HIS A 556 24.30 -12.50 -9.06
N PRO A 557 24.50 -11.33 -9.69
CA PRO A 557 24.90 -11.24 -11.09
C PRO A 557 26.32 -11.84 -11.31
N LYS A 558 26.48 -12.67 -12.35
CA LYS A 558 27.75 -13.34 -12.65
C LYS A 558 28.83 -12.37 -13.15
N LYS A 559 28.47 -11.37 -13.97
CA LYS A 559 29.43 -10.50 -14.68
C LYS A 559 29.70 -9.16 -14.00
N ASP A 560 28.75 -8.50 -13.40
CA ASP A 560 28.93 -7.16 -12.84
C ASP A 560 28.33 -7.09 -11.42
N LYS A 561 29.14 -7.51 -10.44
CA LYS A 561 28.74 -7.52 -9.02
C LYS A 561 28.36 -6.13 -8.49
N LYS A 562 28.82 -5.04 -9.11
CA LYS A 562 28.46 -3.66 -8.73
C LYS A 562 27.00 -3.32 -9.08
N LYS A 563 26.39 -4.03 -10.02
CA LYS A 563 24.99 -3.88 -10.40
C LYS A 563 24.02 -4.73 -9.57
N ALA A 564 24.52 -5.55 -8.64
CA ALA A 564 23.69 -6.34 -7.75
C ALA A 564 22.75 -5.44 -6.93
N LYS A 565 21.47 -5.78 -6.90
CA LYS A 565 20.50 -5.17 -5.99
C LYS A 565 20.05 -6.23 -4.99
N PRO A 566 20.14 -5.95 -3.68
CA PRO A 566 19.61 -6.86 -2.68
C PRO A 566 18.15 -7.20 -2.93
N VAL A 567 17.83 -8.49 -2.89
CA VAL A 567 16.46 -9.00 -2.91
C VAL A 567 16.19 -9.63 -1.55
N VAL A 568 15.23 -9.09 -0.83
CA VAL A 568 14.77 -9.60 0.46
C VAL A 568 13.37 -10.17 0.29
N VAL A 569 13.15 -11.38 0.76
CA VAL A 569 11.82 -12.00 0.76
C VAL A 569 11.12 -11.69 2.07
N SER A 570 9.82 -11.42 2.00
CA SER A 570 8.89 -11.36 3.13
C SER A 570 7.75 -12.35 2.83
N MET A 571 7.71 -13.45 3.56
CA MET A 571 6.66 -14.45 3.44
C MET A 571 5.43 -14.02 4.25
N GLY A 572 4.25 -14.15 3.65
CA GLY A 572 2.95 -13.91 4.30
C GLY A 572 2.39 -15.18 4.94
N ASN A 573 1.11 -15.47 4.70
CA ASN A 573 0.49 -16.69 5.22
C ASN A 573 1.20 -17.94 4.70
N LEU A 574 1.60 -17.90 3.42
CA LEU A 574 2.00 -19.08 2.68
C LEU A 574 3.15 -18.77 1.71
N ALA A 575 4.23 -19.53 1.81
CA ALA A 575 5.33 -19.47 0.85
C ALA A 575 5.93 -20.86 0.68
N ALA A 576 5.16 -21.76 0.08
CA ALA A 576 5.50 -23.17 0.04
C ALA A 576 5.70 -23.69 -1.38
N SER A 577 6.43 -24.79 -1.51
CA SER A 577 6.68 -25.46 -2.77
C SER A 577 7.29 -24.50 -3.83
N GLY A 578 6.61 -24.17 -4.93
CA GLY A 578 7.03 -23.14 -5.88
C GLY A 578 7.23 -21.78 -5.22
N GLY A 579 6.42 -21.41 -4.20
CA GLY A 579 6.60 -20.19 -3.41
C GLY A 579 7.91 -20.17 -2.62
N TYR A 580 8.34 -21.31 -2.07
CA TYR A 580 9.65 -21.45 -1.45
C TYR A 580 10.78 -21.48 -2.51
N TYR A 581 10.54 -22.11 -3.64
CA TYR A 581 11.48 -22.18 -4.76
C TYR A 581 11.92 -20.77 -5.23
N ILE A 582 10.96 -19.87 -5.46
CA ILE A 582 11.29 -18.48 -5.85
C ILE A 582 11.97 -17.68 -4.73
N SER A 583 11.82 -18.11 -3.48
CA SER A 583 12.34 -17.43 -2.29
C SER A 583 13.75 -17.86 -1.90
N CYS A 584 14.11 -19.14 -2.11
CA CYS A 584 15.25 -19.79 -1.47
C CYS A 584 16.63 -19.17 -1.78
N ASN A 585 16.77 -18.41 -2.88
CA ASN A 585 18.03 -17.81 -3.31
C ASN A 585 18.07 -16.28 -3.19
N SER A 586 17.17 -15.71 -2.42
CA SER A 586 17.21 -14.29 -2.06
C SER A 586 18.35 -13.99 -1.08
N ASN A 587 18.69 -12.69 -0.91
CA ASN A 587 19.76 -12.30 0.02
C ASN A 587 19.36 -12.45 1.49
N TYR A 588 18.05 -12.46 1.79
CA TYR A 588 17.50 -12.64 3.12
C TYR A 588 16.02 -12.99 3.07
N ILE A 589 15.58 -13.85 3.97
CA ILE A 589 14.19 -14.34 4.03
C ILE A 589 13.60 -14.06 5.41
N PHE A 590 12.56 -13.25 5.44
CA PHE A 590 11.66 -13.12 6.59
C PHE A 590 10.41 -13.96 6.39
N ALA A 591 9.92 -14.55 7.47
CA ALA A 591 8.60 -15.17 7.54
C ALA A 591 7.82 -14.62 8.73
N GLU A 592 6.52 -14.42 8.57
CA GLU A 592 5.65 -14.10 9.70
C GLU A 592 5.47 -15.32 10.61
N GLU A 593 5.10 -15.12 11.88
CA GLU A 593 5.06 -16.20 12.88
C GLU A 593 4.16 -17.37 12.45
N ASN A 594 3.08 -17.08 11.73
CA ASN A 594 2.12 -18.04 11.22
C ASN A 594 2.41 -18.55 9.80
N THR A 595 3.48 -18.09 9.16
CA THR A 595 3.81 -18.51 7.79
C THR A 595 3.98 -20.02 7.71
N LEU A 596 3.30 -20.62 6.74
CA LEU A 596 3.52 -21.99 6.31
C LEU A 596 4.47 -21.99 5.10
N THR A 597 5.58 -22.73 5.19
CA THR A 597 6.62 -22.74 4.15
C THR A 597 7.19 -24.14 3.92
N GLY A 598 8.29 -24.22 3.19
CA GLY A 598 8.89 -25.52 2.83
C GLY A 598 8.16 -26.20 1.69
N SER A 599 7.56 -27.37 1.95
CA SER A 599 6.96 -28.23 0.92
C SER A 599 7.91 -28.49 -0.27
N ILE A 600 9.23 -28.62 0.04
CA ILE A 600 10.28 -28.88 -0.96
C ILE A 600 10.06 -30.25 -1.54
N GLY A 601 9.33 -30.32 -2.64
CA GLY A 601 8.90 -31.54 -3.30
C GLY A 601 8.16 -31.24 -4.60
N ILE A 602 8.16 -32.23 -5.49
CA ILE A 602 7.49 -32.16 -6.78
C ILE A 602 6.52 -33.32 -6.91
N PHE A 603 5.42 -33.09 -7.57
CA PHE A 603 4.56 -34.14 -8.10
C PHE A 603 4.16 -33.78 -9.53
N GLY A 604 3.71 -34.77 -10.26
CA GLY A 604 3.06 -34.60 -11.54
C GLY A 604 1.85 -35.51 -11.63
N ALA A 605 0.89 -35.14 -12.46
CA ALA A 605 -0.31 -35.93 -12.70
C ALA A 605 -0.58 -36.07 -14.19
N THR A 606 -1.02 -37.26 -14.61
CA THR A 606 -1.59 -37.52 -15.93
C THR A 606 -3.02 -37.97 -15.77
N LEU A 607 -3.85 -37.64 -16.76
CA LEU A 607 -5.27 -37.95 -16.77
C LEU A 607 -5.55 -38.99 -17.88
N SER A 608 -6.31 -40.04 -17.57
CA SER A 608 -6.91 -40.92 -18.58
C SER A 608 -8.43 -40.89 -18.47
N ILE A 609 -9.09 -40.70 -19.59
CA ILE A 609 -10.55 -40.73 -19.73
C ILE A 609 -11.03 -41.91 -20.56
N GLU A 610 -10.17 -42.85 -20.87
CA GLU A 610 -10.48 -44.07 -21.67
C GLU A 610 -11.75 -44.72 -21.22
N LYS A 611 -11.83 -45.10 -19.94
CA LYS A 611 -13.01 -45.74 -19.35
C LYS A 611 -14.25 -44.84 -19.29
N MET A 612 -14.07 -43.53 -19.24
CA MET A 612 -15.16 -42.56 -19.32
C MET A 612 -15.76 -42.57 -20.73
N LEU A 613 -14.94 -42.63 -21.76
CA LEU A 613 -15.38 -42.70 -23.16
C LEU A 613 -16.12 -44.02 -23.41
N GLU A 614 -15.60 -45.15 -22.93
CA GLU A 614 -16.27 -46.44 -23.00
C GLU A 614 -17.68 -46.39 -22.37
N LYS A 615 -17.85 -45.76 -21.21
CA LYS A 615 -19.14 -45.60 -20.52
C LYS A 615 -20.17 -44.82 -21.29
N ILE A 616 -19.74 -43.87 -22.13
CA ILE A 616 -20.63 -43.09 -23.01
C ILE A 616 -20.65 -43.63 -24.45
N HIS A 617 -20.17 -44.87 -24.63
CA HIS A 617 -20.14 -45.58 -25.94
C HIS A 617 -19.33 -44.87 -27.04
N ILE A 618 -18.25 -44.17 -26.65
CA ILE A 618 -17.28 -43.63 -27.57
C ILE A 618 -16.06 -44.54 -27.58
N ASN A 619 -15.77 -45.14 -28.73
CA ASN A 619 -14.58 -45.94 -28.90
C ASN A 619 -13.44 -45.09 -29.47
N THR A 620 -12.23 -45.35 -28.97
CA THR A 620 -11.00 -44.72 -29.47
C THR A 620 -10.23 -45.73 -30.31
N ASP A 621 -9.75 -45.32 -31.47
CA ASP A 621 -8.77 -46.06 -32.25
C ASP A 621 -7.53 -45.20 -32.40
N SER A 622 -6.35 -45.81 -32.43
CA SER A 622 -5.10 -45.07 -32.46
C SER A 622 -4.15 -45.62 -33.52
N LEU A 623 -3.47 -44.69 -34.16
CA LEU A 623 -2.39 -44.98 -35.11
C LEU A 623 -1.17 -44.22 -34.70
N SER A 624 -0.03 -44.89 -34.58
CA SER A 624 1.21 -44.27 -34.19
C SER A 624 2.41 -44.82 -34.97
N THR A 625 3.40 -44.00 -35.25
CA THR A 625 4.65 -44.40 -35.87
C THR A 625 5.63 -45.06 -34.90
N ASP A 626 5.52 -44.70 -33.60
CA ASP A 626 6.41 -45.15 -32.55
C ASP A 626 5.63 -45.39 -31.24
N GLU A 627 6.17 -46.23 -30.36
CA GLU A 627 5.52 -46.66 -29.13
C GLU A 627 5.14 -45.53 -28.19
N ASN A 628 5.87 -44.41 -28.23
CA ASN A 628 5.65 -43.25 -27.37
C ASN A 628 5.01 -42.04 -28.07
N ALA A 629 4.54 -42.21 -29.30
CA ALA A 629 4.00 -41.10 -30.11
C ALA A 629 2.73 -40.47 -29.49
N LEU A 630 2.01 -41.24 -28.69
CA LEU A 630 0.76 -40.83 -28.05
C LEU A 630 0.96 -40.40 -26.60
N PHE A 631 2.21 -40.18 -26.16
CA PHE A 631 2.50 -39.75 -24.79
C PHE A 631 1.69 -38.51 -24.39
N LYS A 632 1.03 -38.56 -23.23
CA LYS A 632 0.14 -37.54 -22.65
C LYS A 632 -1.22 -37.33 -23.33
N PHE A 633 -1.59 -38.11 -24.31
CA PHE A 633 -2.99 -38.08 -24.73
C PHE A 633 -3.87 -38.71 -23.65
N ALA A 634 -4.93 -38.00 -23.25
CA ALA A 634 -5.81 -38.44 -22.17
C ALA A 634 -6.77 -39.59 -22.55
N PHE A 635 -6.78 -40.01 -23.83
CA PHE A 635 -7.75 -40.98 -24.34
C PHE A 635 -7.40 -42.42 -24.10
N TYR A 636 -6.25 -42.71 -23.48
CA TYR A 636 -5.81 -44.06 -23.10
C TYR A 636 -4.98 -44.01 -21.81
N ASP A 637 -4.83 -45.20 -21.18
CA ASP A 637 -3.97 -45.35 -20.01
C ASP A 637 -2.48 -45.33 -20.41
N PRO A 638 -1.60 -44.56 -19.72
CA PRO A 638 -0.20 -44.52 -20.04
C PRO A 638 0.47 -45.89 -19.98
N SER A 639 1.35 -46.18 -20.93
CA SER A 639 2.15 -47.40 -20.97
C SER A 639 3.15 -47.46 -19.80
N GLU A 640 3.74 -48.63 -19.56
CA GLU A 640 4.79 -48.81 -18.54
C GLU A 640 6.04 -47.98 -18.86
N THR A 641 6.39 -47.85 -20.13
CA THR A 641 7.51 -47.02 -20.61
C THR A 641 7.25 -45.54 -20.34
N GLU A 642 6.06 -45.05 -20.64
CA GLU A 642 5.64 -43.70 -20.37
C GLU A 642 5.64 -43.36 -18.87
N ASN A 643 5.13 -44.28 -18.03
CA ASN A 643 5.14 -44.13 -16.57
C ASN A 643 6.58 -44.09 -16.02
N LYS A 644 7.49 -44.92 -16.53
CA LYS A 644 8.92 -44.91 -16.15
C LYS A 644 9.59 -43.57 -16.54
N PHE A 645 9.29 -43.06 -17.74
CA PHE A 645 9.79 -41.78 -18.17
C PHE A 645 9.25 -40.64 -17.28
N PHE A 646 7.95 -40.63 -17.01
CA PHE A 646 7.31 -39.61 -16.18
C PHE A 646 7.89 -39.58 -14.75
N LYS A 647 8.05 -40.75 -14.13
CA LYS A 647 8.71 -40.86 -12.83
C LYS A 647 10.14 -40.29 -12.85
N LYS A 648 10.94 -40.63 -13.88
CA LYS A 648 12.30 -40.10 -14.05
C LYS A 648 12.31 -38.59 -14.20
N ALA A 649 11.35 -38.00 -14.91
CA ALA A 649 11.21 -36.56 -15.07
C ALA A 649 10.91 -35.88 -13.73
N ILE A 650 10.00 -36.41 -12.93
CA ILE A 650 9.66 -35.92 -11.58
C ILE A 650 10.85 -36.00 -10.63
N GLU A 651 11.59 -37.12 -10.62
CA GLU A 651 12.82 -37.28 -9.81
C GLU A 651 13.88 -36.25 -10.22
N THR A 652 14.05 -36.00 -11.51
CA THR A 652 15.01 -35.02 -12.04
C THR A 652 14.62 -33.60 -11.60
N GLY A 653 13.36 -33.25 -11.70
CA GLY A 653 12.82 -31.98 -11.19
C GLY A 653 13.08 -31.79 -9.70
N TYR A 654 12.83 -32.84 -8.89
CA TYR A 654 13.13 -32.78 -7.46
C TYR A 654 14.61 -32.55 -7.15
N LYS A 655 15.52 -33.27 -7.82
CA LYS A 655 16.96 -33.07 -7.69
C LYS A 655 17.36 -31.63 -8.03
N SER A 656 16.76 -31.04 -9.07
CA SER A 656 16.97 -29.64 -9.42
C SER A 656 16.51 -28.70 -8.31
N PHE A 657 15.35 -28.97 -7.71
CA PHE A 657 14.81 -28.14 -6.62
C PHE A 657 15.73 -28.18 -5.39
N ILE A 658 16.06 -29.35 -4.88
CA ILE A 658 16.94 -29.44 -3.71
C ILE A 658 18.32 -28.84 -3.96
N ALA A 659 18.87 -28.94 -5.18
CA ALA A 659 20.14 -28.31 -5.53
C ALA A 659 20.08 -26.76 -5.46
N LYS A 660 18.97 -26.16 -5.88
CA LYS A 660 18.77 -24.72 -5.78
C LYS A 660 18.59 -24.25 -4.36
N VAL A 661 17.84 -25.01 -3.54
CA VAL A 661 17.71 -24.73 -2.10
C VAL A 661 19.08 -24.86 -1.41
N ALA A 662 19.81 -25.95 -1.64
CA ALA A 662 21.14 -26.18 -1.07
C ALA A 662 22.08 -25.01 -1.37
N LYS A 663 22.09 -24.54 -2.63
CA LYS A 663 22.88 -23.39 -3.05
C LYS A 663 22.44 -22.09 -2.38
N GLY A 664 21.13 -21.83 -2.37
CA GLY A 664 20.57 -20.56 -1.85
C GLY A 664 20.66 -20.45 -0.33
N ARG A 665 20.57 -21.57 0.39
CA ARG A 665 20.62 -21.62 1.86
C ARG A 665 21.97 -22.05 2.40
N ASN A 666 22.97 -22.27 1.53
CA ASN A 666 24.31 -22.76 1.90
C ASN A 666 24.26 -24.07 2.72
N MET A 667 23.47 -25.03 2.27
CA MET A 667 23.24 -26.33 2.90
C MET A 667 23.77 -27.45 2.01
N LYS A 668 24.03 -28.63 2.60
CA LYS A 668 24.35 -29.82 1.82
C LYS A 668 23.08 -30.40 1.18
N LEU A 669 23.20 -31.05 0.02
CA LEU A 669 22.07 -31.69 -0.66
C LEU A 669 21.34 -32.70 0.23
N ALA A 670 22.08 -33.51 1.00
CA ALA A 670 21.51 -34.49 1.91
C ALA A 670 20.73 -33.84 3.07
N GLU A 671 21.18 -32.69 3.57
CA GLU A 671 20.46 -31.91 4.59
C GLU A 671 19.13 -31.41 4.04
N VAL A 672 19.16 -30.83 2.83
CA VAL A 672 17.93 -30.34 2.16
C VAL A 672 16.98 -31.50 1.86
N ASP A 673 17.47 -32.66 1.42
CA ASP A 673 16.63 -33.82 1.18
C ASP A 673 15.96 -34.31 2.49
N SER A 674 16.69 -34.31 3.61
CA SER A 674 16.16 -34.76 4.91
C SER A 674 15.02 -33.92 5.45
N ILE A 675 15.09 -32.59 5.23
CA ILE A 675 14.04 -31.62 5.65
C ILE A 675 13.02 -31.33 4.55
N GLY A 676 13.27 -31.83 3.34
CA GLY A 676 12.42 -31.66 2.15
C GLY A 676 11.35 -32.73 2.04
N ARG A 677 11.36 -33.46 0.93
CA ARG A 677 10.40 -34.56 0.62
C ARG A 677 8.94 -34.16 0.75
N GLY A 678 8.65 -32.90 0.42
CA GLY A 678 7.29 -32.35 0.46
C GLY A 678 6.82 -31.87 1.83
N ARG A 679 7.64 -31.96 2.89
CA ARG A 679 7.25 -31.58 4.26
C ARG A 679 7.02 -30.08 4.35
N ILE A 680 5.92 -29.71 5.01
CA ILE A 680 5.61 -28.32 5.36
C ILE A 680 6.18 -27.97 6.73
N TRP A 681 6.54 -26.71 6.92
CA TRP A 681 7.14 -26.17 8.12
C TRP A 681 6.47 -24.85 8.52
N MET A 682 6.17 -24.70 9.81
CA MET A 682 5.84 -23.39 10.36
C MET A 682 7.09 -22.51 10.43
N ALA A 683 6.91 -21.20 10.35
CA ALA A 683 8.02 -20.23 10.28
C ALA A 683 9.09 -20.44 11.34
N LYS A 684 8.71 -20.68 12.61
CA LYS A 684 9.65 -20.90 13.71
C LYS A 684 10.53 -22.15 13.53
N ASP A 685 9.96 -23.21 12.98
CA ASP A 685 10.73 -24.42 12.72
C ASP A 685 11.54 -24.29 11.44
N ALA A 686 11.00 -23.58 10.42
CA ALA A 686 11.75 -23.24 9.22
C ALA A 686 12.99 -22.36 9.50
N GLU A 687 12.91 -21.46 10.49
CA GLU A 687 14.04 -20.67 10.97
C GLU A 687 15.11 -21.58 11.63
N LYS A 688 14.70 -22.47 12.53
CA LYS A 688 15.62 -23.42 13.23
C LYS A 688 16.39 -24.32 12.26
N ILE A 689 15.74 -24.75 11.19
CA ILE A 689 16.36 -25.64 10.18
C ILE A 689 17.01 -24.88 9.02
N GLY A 690 17.09 -23.54 9.10
CA GLY A 690 17.81 -22.70 8.14
C GLY A 690 17.07 -22.41 6.83
N LEU A 691 15.79 -22.74 6.71
CA LEU A 691 14.99 -22.39 5.52
C LEU A 691 14.57 -20.92 5.52
N VAL A 692 14.47 -20.28 6.67
CA VAL A 692 14.14 -18.87 6.90
C VAL A 692 15.27 -18.24 7.70
N ASP A 693 15.56 -16.96 7.52
CA ASP A 693 16.64 -16.27 8.23
C ASP A 693 16.17 -15.62 9.52
N GLU A 694 14.92 -15.13 9.57
CA GLU A 694 14.40 -14.40 10.74
C GLU A 694 12.86 -14.34 10.70
N ILE A 695 12.22 -14.40 11.88
CA ILE A 695 10.80 -14.13 12.02
C ILE A 695 10.57 -12.62 12.00
N GLY A 696 9.69 -12.14 11.11
CA GLY A 696 9.40 -10.72 11.00
C GLY A 696 8.38 -10.39 9.89
N ASP A 697 7.90 -9.16 9.93
CA ASP A 697 6.88 -8.65 9.02
C ASP A 697 7.47 -8.01 7.75
N LEU A 698 6.60 -7.48 6.88
CA LEU A 698 7.01 -6.74 5.68
C LEU A 698 7.87 -5.51 6.00
N ASN A 699 7.65 -4.84 7.14
CA ASN A 699 8.44 -3.66 7.50
C ASN A 699 9.86 -4.04 7.92
N ASP A 700 10.05 -5.20 8.55
CA ASP A 700 11.37 -5.70 8.91
C ASP A 700 12.14 -6.10 7.66
N ALA A 701 11.49 -6.72 6.68
CA ALA A 701 12.06 -6.98 5.36
C ALA A 701 12.47 -5.68 4.64
N ILE A 702 11.65 -4.63 4.68
CA ILE A 702 11.98 -3.31 4.12
C ILE A 702 13.17 -2.68 4.84
N LYS A 703 13.24 -2.74 6.18
CA LYS A 703 14.38 -2.24 6.97
C LYS A 703 15.66 -2.99 6.61
N LYS A 704 15.58 -4.32 6.49
CA LYS A 704 16.71 -5.16 6.09
C LYS A 704 17.18 -4.85 4.68
N ALA A 705 16.26 -4.70 3.73
CA ALA A 705 16.56 -4.31 2.36
C ALA A 705 17.29 -2.95 2.31
N ALA A 706 16.83 -1.96 3.10
CA ALA A 706 17.50 -0.67 3.23
C ALA A 706 18.93 -0.82 3.78
N LYS A 707 19.11 -1.66 4.80
CA LYS A 707 20.43 -1.95 5.40
C LYS A 707 21.38 -2.61 4.40
N LEU A 708 20.90 -3.64 3.68
CA LEU A 708 21.71 -4.34 2.66
C LEU A 708 22.08 -3.41 1.49
N ALA A 709 21.18 -2.51 1.11
CA ALA A 709 21.44 -1.48 0.10
C ALA A 709 22.26 -0.29 0.61
N LYS A 710 22.75 -0.32 1.85
CA LYS A 710 23.55 0.74 2.50
C LYS A 710 22.88 2.12 2.45
N ILE A 711 21.54 2.16 2.53
CA ILE A 711 20.80 3.42 2.56
C ILE A 711 20.98 4.07 3.94
N ARG A 712 21.42 5.34 3.96
CA ARG A 712 21.60 6.10 5.23
C ARG A 712 20.26 6.34 5.92
N ARG A 713 20.23 6.24 7.27
CA ARG A 713 18.99 6.36 8.09
C ARG A 713 18.19 7.65 7.86
N ASN A 714 18.83 8.75 7.46
CA ASN A 714 18.21 10.06 7.29
C ASN A 714 17.85 10.39 5.83
N THR A 715 17.92 9.43 4.91
CA THR A 715 17.54 9.64 3.52
C THR A 715 16.06 9.33 3.31
N ASN A 716 15.37 10.16 2.53
CA ASN A 716 14.00 9.87 2.12
C ASN A 716 13.98 8.62 1.25
N VAL A 717 13.44 7.54 1.78
CA VAL A 717 13.24 6.27 1.06
C VAL A 717 11.80 6.21 0.60
N SER A 718 11.58 6.06 -0.68
CA SER A 718 10.24 5.79 -1.22
C SER A 718 10.01 4.28 -1.23
N ILE A 719 8.99 3.83 -0.52
CA ILE A 719 8.50 2.45 -0.58
C ILE A 719 7.38 2.46 -1.62
N GLN A 720 7.56 1.75 -2.72
CA GLN A 720 6.59 1.74 -3.81
C GLN A 720 6.21 0.31 -4.18
N PRO A 721 4.90 0.01 -4.26
CA PRO A 721 4.45 -1.16 -5.01
C PRO A 721 4.92 -1.00 -6.46
N TYR A 722 5.57 -1.99 -7.02
CA TYR A 722 6.30 -1.83 -8.26
C TYR A 722 5.92 -2.91 -9.29
N PRO A 723 5.65 -2.53 -10.53
CA PRO A 723 5.22 -1.20 -10.98
C PRO A 723 3.80 -0.90 -10.49
N SER A 724 3.37 0.35 -10.62
CA SER A 724 2.00 0.76 -10.25
C SER A 724 0.95 -0.12 -10.94
N ALA A 725 -0.15 -0.36 -10.24
CA ALA A 725 -1.26 -1.25 -10.62
C ALA A 725 -1.61 -1.24 -12.13
N GLY A 726 -1.79 -2.41 -12.73
CA GLY A 726 -2.21 -2.58 -14.12
C GLY A 726 -1.14 -3.11 -15.08
N TYR A 727 0.13 -3.18 -14.69
CA TYR A 727 1.18 -3.67 -15.58
C TYR A 727 1.23 -5.21 -15.60
N GLY A 728 0.91 -5.79 -16.74
CA GLY A 728 1.08 -7.22 -16.99
C GLY A 728 -0.08 -8.13 -16.60
N ILE A 729 -1.19 -7.58 -16.06
CA ILE A 729 -2.37 -8.39 -15.76
C ILE A 729 -3.37 -8.27 -16.90
N LYS A 730 -3.73 -9.41 -17.50
CA LYS A 730 -4.89 -9.50 -18.40
C LYS A 730 -6.15 -9.68 -17.54
N ILE A 731 -7.07 -8.73 -17.63
CA ILE A 731 -8.40 -8.87 -17.03
C ILE A 731 -9.38 -8.99 -18.21
N PRO A 732 -9.75 -10.20 -18.64
CA PRO A 732 -10.81 -10.35 -19.63
C PRO A 732 -12.12 -9.82 -19.01
N PHE A 733 -12.85 -8.98 -19.73
CA PHE A 733 -14.14 -8.45 -19.29
C PHE A 733 -15.11 -9.55 -18.86
N LEU A 734 -15.12 -10.67 -19.59
CA LEU A 734 -15.92 -11.86 -19.25
C LEU A 734 -15.61 -12.44 -17.85
N ASN A 735 -14.36 -12.41 -17.39
CA ASN A 735 -14.00 -12.93 -16.08
C ASN A 735 -14.60 -12.09 -14.93
N VAL A 736 -14.71 -10.77 -15.13
CA VAL A 736 -15.31 -9.87 -14.12
C VAL A 736 -16.83 -10.09 -14.05
N VAL A 737 -17.48 -10.32 -15.18
CA VAL A 737 -18.91 -10.61 -15.25
C VAL A 737 -19.19 -11.99 -14.64
N SER A 738 -18.40 -13.00 -15.00
CA SER A 738 -18.52 -14.35 -14.46
C SER A 738 -18.34 -14.38 -12.93
N TYR A 739 -17.30 -13.73 -12.43
CA TYR A 739 -17.08 -13.60 -10.99
C TYR A 739 -18.30 -13.02 -10.24
N LYS A 740 -18.90 -11.93 -10.77
CA LYS A 740 -20.09 -11.33 -10.15
C LYS A 740 -21.30 -12.27 -10.13
N VAL A 741 -21.40 -13.19 -11.07
CA VAL A 741 -22.46 -14.19 -11.13
C VAL A 741 -22.15 -15.34 -10.17
N PHE A 742 -20.97 -15.94 -10.27
CA PHE A 742 -20.58 -17.12 -9.48
C PHE A 742 -20.42 -16.81 -7.99
N SER A 743 -19.99 -15.60 -7.61
CA SER A 743 -19.92 -15.20 -6.19
C SER A 743 -21.25 -15.26 -5.43
N LYS A 744 -22.38 -15.39 -6.14
CA LYS A 744 -23.70 -15.61 -5.53
C LYS A 744 -23.99 -17.09 -5.21
N TYR A 745 -23.18 -18.00 -5.73
CA TYR A 745 -23.36 -19.46 -5.60
C TYR A 745 -22.06 -20.10 -5.11
N PRO A 746 -21.78 -20.12 -3.80
CA PRO A 746 -20.49 -20.55 -3.23
C PRO A 746 -20.04 -21.94 -3.70
N LEU A 747 -20.94 -22.92 -3.70
CA LEU A 747 -20.62 -24.29 -4.12
C LEU A 747 -20.19 -24.38 -5.61
N LEU A 748 -20.91 -23.68 -6.50
CA LEU A 748 -20.55 -23.61 -7.92
C LEU A 748 -19.25 -22.85 -8.14
N SER A 749 -18.99 -21.83 -7.33
CA SER A 749 -17.72 -21.08 -7.34
C SER A 749 -16.55 -21.98 -6.97
N GLU A 750 -16.69 -22.79 -5.93
CA GLU A 750 -15.64 -23.71 -5.46
C GLU A 750 -15.35 -24.83 -6.47
N ILE A 751 -16.38 -25.46 -7.01
CA ILE A 751 -16.23 -26.50 -8.06
C ILE A 751 -15.58 -25.88 -9.32
N GLY A 752 -16.04 -24.69 -9.73
CA GLY A 752 -15.50 -24.00 -10.89
C GLY A 752 -14.02 -23.59 -10.69
N GLU A 753 -13.62 -23.21 -9.48
CA GLU A 753 -12.24 -22.88 -9.16
C GLU A 753 -11.33 -24.09 -9.24
N LYS A 754 -11.73 -25.20 -8.68
CA LYS A 754 -10.97 -26.46 -8.77
C LYS A 754 -10.78 -26.90 -10.22
N TYR A 755 -11.83 -26.80 -11.05
CA TYR A 755 -11.72 -27.08 -12.48
C TYR A 755 -10.80 -26.07 -13.20
N TYR A 756 -10.92 -24.78 -12.89
CA TYR A 756 -10.09 -23.73 -13.47
C TYR A 756 -8.63 -23.91 -13.11
N SER A 757 -8.34 -24.26 -11.86
CA SER A 757 -6.98 -24.57 -11.39
C SER A 757 -6.40 -25.78 -12.14
N LEU A 758 -7.15 -26.85 -12.28
CA LEU A 758 -6.73 -28.02 -13.07
C LEU A 758 -6.41 -27.65 -14.52
N ARG A 759 -7.24 -26.81 -15.15
CA ARG A 759 -7.00 -26.34 -16.53
C ARG A 759 -5.74 -25.49 -16.64
N LEU A 760 -5.43 -24.64 -15.67
CA LEU A 760 -4.21 -23.83 -15.66
C LEU A 760 -2.94 -24.67 -15.59
N TYR A 761 -3.05 -25.91 -15.07
CA TYR A 761 -1.93 -26.83 -14.90
C TYR A 761 -1.88 -27.91 -16.00
N SER A 762 -2.87 -28.00 -16.86
CA SER A 762 -2.93 -29.05 -17.87
C SER A 762 -1.74 -29.06 -18.84
N ASP A 763 -1.07 -27.92 -19.00
CA ASP A 763 0.08 -27.77 -19.88
C ASP A 763 1.43 -27.90 -19.16
N ASP A 764 1.44 -28.12 -17.83
CA ASP A 764 2.67 -28.18 -17.02
C ASP A 764 2.86 -29.55 -16.38
N GLU A 765 3.95 -30.20 -16.72
CA GLU A 765 4.25 -31.58 -16.28
C GLU A 765 4.61 -31.71 -14.80
N ASN A 766 5.15 -30.66 -14.22
CA ASN A 766 5.70 -30.64 -12.89
C ASN A 766 5.05 -29.58 -12.03
N LEU A 767 4.27 -30.01 -11.06
CA LEU A 767 3.57 -29.11 -10.15
C LEU A 767 4.24 -29.03 -8.78
N MET A 768 4.42 -27.80 -8.32
CA MET A 768 4.89 -27.46 -6.98
C MET A 768 3.74 -26.77 -6.23
N LEU A 769 2.83 -27.53 -5.66
CA LEU A 769 1.63 -27.04 -4.99
C LEU A 769 1.52 -27.54 -3.55
N LEU A 770 0.82 -26.81 -2.73
CA LEU A 770 0.23 -27.28 -1.48
C LEU A 770 -1.17 -27.83 -1.73
N PRO A 771 -1.64 -28.78 -0.89
CA PRO A 771 -2.92 -29.44 -1.08
C PRO A 771 -4.13 -28.61 -0.68
N PHE A 772 -3.95 -27.44 -0.08
CA PHE A 772 -5.03 -26.58 0.38
C PHE A 772 -4.73 -25.12 0.09
N GLU A 773 -5.75 -24.38 -0.26
CA GLU A 773 -5.72 -22.94 -0.31
C GLU A 773 -5.88 -22.35 1.10
N GLU A 774 -5.49 -21.09 1.25
CA GLU A 774 -5.49 -20.35 2.50
C GLU A 774 -6.84 -20.41 3.22
N TYR A 775 -6.84 -20.71 4.54
CA TYR A 775 -8.04 -20.60 5.36
C TYR A 775 -8.48 -19.15 5.51
N GLU A 776 -9.69 -18.85 5.08
CA GLU A 776 -10.36 -17.63 5.43
C GLU A 776 -10.93 -17.75 6.86
N PHE A 777 -10.40 -16.94 7.79
CA PHE A 777 -10.84 -16.92 9.20
C PHE A 777 -12.15 -16.15 9.42
N ALA A 778 -13.05 -16.13 8.43
CA ALA A 778 -14.17 -15.21 8.44
C ALA A 778 -15.55 -15.83 8.18
N GLU A 779 -15.78 -17.11 8.47
CA GLU A 779 -17.15 -17.66 8.50
C GLU A 779 -17.57 -18.20 9.87
#